data_b5fd90c3fcca2dda2d10f86709345a4a
#
_entry.id   b5fd90c3fcca2dda2d10f86709345a4a
#
_cell.length_a   1.000
_cell.length_b   1.000
_cell.length_c   1.000
_cell.angle_alpha   90.00
_cell.angle_beta   90.00
_cell.angle_gamma   90.00
#
_symmetry.space_group_name_H-M   'P 1'
#
loop_
_entity.id
_entity.type
_entity.pdbx_description
1 polymer ?
#
loop_
_entity_poly.entity_id
_entity_poly.type
_entity_poly.pdbx_seq_one_letter_code
_entity_poly.pdbx_strand_id
1 'polypeptide(L)'
;MQAFMQTGRQAGRQAGKKWFVVSIALVAFGFYLFGNDNFAHAKISPGPPLGFTGAPGEGNCTGCHYTFGLNSGAGKVEITGLPASYVAGQSYTATVTVSHPTARAWGFELTALDGNGTSATIGALTASNATTTLKRESGASGQQRTYLSHSGEAGVAQGKTASNSWSFTWTAPASGVGDITFYAVGNAANNQISPEDDYIYTTSVKVLSPAGANRPPIFAATPDRFLAVGDRISFTVVASDPDNNPLTITAGTLANATFDQPSKRFTFTPAANQLGNQQVSFTASDGQLQTQQTLKFQVVSETSQALTTLAKTSGPSPFLDFSGASAIELTALGSFGANAAILFNGLPLNSQTVAGGLSAMIPGSELNNAGAFVVRIRLASGTLTNARALALTSAFAPLTAATVEAASYSATVAPGEIVALFGNELIAGSGIAVASGFPLPRSLQATSVYVNGIVAPLYFTAKTQINFQVPYSTAAGAASVVVLRDDGIASYGLANVAAAAPALFSAAASGKGQAAAQNSDFSRNGDPATNPQSKRARKGDYVVLYGTGAGALFVNASNNNPLTIKDGEAATGSPLAATASLPTVTIGGKPATVYFSGLAPGFVGLWQLNVQVPADAPSGASVEVVVSFGGKTANPVTIAVE
;
A
#
# COMPACT_ATOMS: atom_id res chain seq x y z
N MET A 1 -10.46 -52.69 -30.03
CA MET A 1 -10.04 -51.54 -29.24
C MET A 1 -10.96 -50.33 -29.35
N GLN A 2 -11.97 -50.34 -30.25
CA GLN A 2 -12.95 -49.25 -30.39
C GLN A 2 -14.27 -49.47 -29.62
N ALA A 3 -14.53 -50.64 -29.07
CA ALA A 3 -15.75 -50.94 -28.33
C ALA A 3 -15.71 -50.61 -26.82
N PHE A 4 -14.52 -50.29 -26.26
CA PHE A 4 -14.36 -49.96 -24.83
C PHE A 4 -14.43 -48.47 -24.51
N MET A 5 -14.44 -47.58 -25.51
CA MET A 5 -14.50 -46.12 -25.30
C MET A 5 -15.91 -45.51 -25.36
N GLN A 6 -16.95 -46.27 -25.75
CA GLN A 6 -18.31 -45.76 -25.82
C GLN A 6 -19.13 -45.93 -24.52
N THR A 7 -18.76 -46.86 -23.65
CA THR A 7 -19.48 -47.09 -22.39
C THR A 7 -19.08 -46.14 -21.27
N GLY A 8 -17.89 -45.51 -21.33
CA GLY A 8 -17.43 -44.56 -20.31
C GLY A 8 -18.04 -43.14 -20.42
N ARG A 9 -18.53 -42.75 -21.60
CA ARG A 9 -19.09 -41.40 -21.81
C ARG A 9 -20.57 -41.25 -21.42
N GLN A 10 -21.33 -42.34 -21.31
CA GLN A 10 -22.74 -42.28 -20.89
C GLN A 10 -22.90 -42.34 -19.37
N ALA A 11 -21.99 -42.98 -18.63
CA ALA A 11 -22.02 -43.01 -17.16
C ALA A 11 -21.65 -41.66 -16.54
N GLY A 12 -20.72 -40.89 -17.14
CA GLY A 12 -20.32 -39.59 -16.66
C GLY A 12 -21.37 -38.48 -16.81
N ARG A 13 -22.25 -38.59 -17.82
CA ARG A 13 -23.30 -37.59 -18.03
C ARG A 13 -24.51 -37.74 -17.09
N GLN A 14 -24.80 -38.94 -16.61
CA GLN A 14 -25.89 -39.14 -15.64
C GLN A 14 -25.46 -38.85 -14.19
N ALA A 15 -24.22 -39.10 -13.84
CA ALA A 15 -23.68 -38.73 -12.53
C ALA A 15 -23.59 -37.19 -12.33
N GLY A 16 -23.16 -36.45 -13.35
CA GLY A 16 -23.08 -35.00 -13.29
C GLY A 16 -24.43 -34.29 -13.13
N LYS A 17 -25.51 -34.84 -13.74
CA LYS A 17 -26.86 -34.28 -13.58
C LYS A 17 -27.48 -34.56 -12.21
N LYS A 18 -27.18 -35.70 -11.58
CA LYS A 18 -27.70 -36.03 -10.24
C LYS A 18 -26.98 -35.21 -9.14
N TRP A 19 -25.70 -34.93 -9.29
CA TRP A 19 -24.96 -34.08 -8.36
C TRP A 19 -25.37 -32.61 -8.47
N PHE A 20 -25.67 -32.10 -9.64
CA PHE A 20 -26.12 -30.73 -9.84
C PHE A 20 -27.52 -30.48 -9.24
N VAL A 21 -28.43 -31.45 -9.31
CA VAL A 21 -29.76 -31.36 -8.69
C VAL A 21 -29.68 -31.50 -7.17
N VAL A 22 -28.80 -32.35 -6.64
CA VAL A 22 -28.59 -32.49 -5.17
C VAL A 22 -27.91 -31.24 -4.60
N SER A 23 -26.97 -30.64 -5.33
CA SER A 23 -26.31 -29.38 -4.87
C SER A 23 -27.29 -28.20 -4.87
N ILE A 24 -28.19 -28.07 -5.84
CA ILE A 24 -29.24 -27.03 -5.85
C ILE A 24 -30.28 -27.28 -4.74
N ALA A 25 -30.65 -28.52 -4.48
CA ALA A 25 -31.57 -28.84 -3.38
C ALA A 25 -30.97 -28.60 -2.00
N LEU A 26 -29.66 -28.85 -1.81
CA LEU A 26 -28.94 -28.55 -0.56
C LEU A 26 -28.73 -27.07 -0.34
N VAL A 27 -28.48 -26.29 -1.40
CA VAL A 27 -28.36 -24.81 -1.30
C VAL A 27 -29.74 -24.19 -1.07
N ALA A 28 -30.82 -24.68 -1.74
CA ALA A 28 -32.18 -24.22 -1.48
C ALA A 28 -32.69 -24.64 -0.10
N PHE A 29 -32.29 -25.82 0.41
CA PHE A 29 -32.63 -26.27 1.75
C PHE A 29 -31.79 -25.53 2.83
N GLY A 30 -30.53 -25.19 2.53
CA GLY A 30 -29.70 -24.32 3.36
C GLY A 30 -30.26 -22.89 3.46
N PHE A 31 -30.75 -22.33 2.36
CA PHE A 31 -31.42 -21.03 2.37
C PHE A 31 -32.78 -21.08 3.10
N TYR A 32 -33.50 -22.22 3.03
CA TYR A 32 -34.74 -22.37 3.76
C TYR A 32 -34.54 -22.58 5.28
N LEU A 33 -33.42 -23.17 5.72
CA LEU A 33 -33.11 -23.36 7.13
C LEU A 33 -32.35 -22.17 7.75
N PHE A 34 -31.63 -21.36 6.95
CA PHE A 34 -30.87 -20.21 7.44
C PHE A 34 -31.43 -18.85 6.99
N GLY A 35 -32.44 -18.84 6.12
CA GLY A 35 -33.02 -17.63 5.56
C GLY A 35 -34.20 -17.04 6.30
N ASN A 36 -34.76 -17.73 7.28
CA ASN A 36 -35.97 -17.28 7.98
C ASN A 36 -35.82 -17.01 9.47
N ASP A 37 -34.67 -17.27 10.09
CA ASP A 37 -34.57 -17.14 11.55
C ASP A 37 -33.90 -15.83 12.06
N ASN A 38 -33.50 -14.93 11.17
CA ASN A 38 -32.81 -13.69 11.59
C ASN A 38 -33.69 -12.44 11.72
N PHE A 39 -35.01 -12.55 11.47
CA PHE A 39 -35.91 -11.39 11.58
C PHE A 39 -37.02 -11.54 12.63
N ALA A 40 -37.01 -12.56 13.49
CA ALA A 40 -38.12 -12.86 14.37
C ALA A 40 -37.87 -12.59 15.85
N HIS A 41 -36.96 -11.72 16.27
CA HIS A 41 -36.69 -11.47 17.69
C HIS A 41 -36.65 -9.99 18.05
N ALA A 42 -37.77 -9.29 17.88
CA ALA A 42 -37.95 -7.96 18.48
C ALA A 42 -38.13 -8.06 20.02
N LYS A 43 -38.29 -9.25 20.55
CA LYS A 43 -38.32 -9.56 22.01
C LYS A 43 -37.19 -10.52 22.32
N ILE A 44 -35.99 -10.02 22.58
CA ILE A 44 -34.88 -10.86 22.98
C ILE A 44 -34.90 -10.97 24.53
N SER A 45 -35.33 -12.12 25.04
CA SER A 45 -35.02 -12.61 26.38
C SER A 45 -33.96 -13.70 26.20
N PRO A 46 -32.68 -13.42 26.51
CA PRO A 46 -32.18 -12.86 27.77
C PRO A 46 -31.51 -11.46 27.66
N GLY A 47 -31.76 -10.65 26.69
CA GLY A 47 -31.18 -9.31 26.51
C GLY A 47 -30.71 -9.03 25.09
N PRO A 48 -30.27 -7.80 24.74
CA PRO A 48 -29.80 -7.44 23.41
C PRO A 48 -28.48 -8.14 23.10
N PRO A 49 -28.13 -8.25 21.79
CA PRO A 49 -26.75 -8.55 21.40
C PRO A 49 -25.82 -7.46 21.95
N LEU A 50 -24.59 -7.82 22.29
CA LEU A 50 -23.62 -6.91 22.90
C LEU A 50 -22.89 -6.06 21.87
N GLY A 51 -22.39 -4.88 22.31
CA GLY A 51 -21.58 -3.99 21.46
C GLY A 51 -22.38 -3.01 20.61
N PHE A 52 -23.57 -2.63 21.07
CA PHE A 52 -24.44 -1.67 20.39
C PHE A 52 -24.71 -0.39 21.21
N THR A 53 -23.81 -0.05 22.13
CA THR A 53 -23.99 1.09 23.05
C THR A 53 -23.79 2.46 22.41
N GLY A 54 -23.30 2.54 21.18
CA GLY A 54 -22.87 3.79 20.53
C GLY A 54 -21.53 4.31 21.05
N ALA A 55 -20.79 3.53 21.82
CA ALA A 55 -19.43 3.83 22.24
C ALA A 55 -18.46 3.81 21.03
N PRO A 56 -17.28 4.47 21.11
CA PRO A 56 -16.28 4.44 20.05
C PRO A 56 -15.95 3.02 19.58
N GLY A 57 -16.08 2.77 18.27
CA GLY A 57 -15.85 1.47 17.65
C GLY A 57 -17.02 0.49 17.75
N GLU A 58 -18.17 0.90 18.27
CA GLU A 58 -19.41 0.11 18.33
C GLU A 58 -20.51 0.68 17.44
N GLY A 59 -21.47 -0.17 17.10
CA GLY A 59 -22.73 0.27 16.50
C GLY A 59 -23.71 0.80 17.52
N ASN A 60 -24.97 0.93 17.10
CA ASN A 60 -26.11 1.18 17.98
C ASN A 60 -27.31 0.36 17.47
N CYS A 61 -28.41 0.38 18.20
CA CYS A 61 -29.58 -0.45 17.89
C CYS A 61 -30.27 -0.13 16.56
N THR A 62 -29.93 0.96 15.87
CA THR A 62 -30.49 1.26 14.53
C THR A 62 -30.05 0.27 13.44
N GLY A 63 -29.05 -0.58 13.71
CA GLY A 63 -28.68 -1.68 12.82
C GLY A 63 -29.80 -2.71 12.60
N CYS A 64 -30.69 -2.85 13.59
CA CYS A 64 -31.88 -3.72 13.52
C CYS A 64 -33.18 -2.92 13.58
N HIS A 65 -33.25 -1.81 14.33
CA HIS A 65 -34.42 -0.95 14.54
C HIS A 65 -34.26 0.34 13.69
N TYR A 66 -34.57 0.28 12.41
CA TYR A 66 -34.16 1.28 11.39
C TYR A 66 -35.28 2.20 10.87
N THR A 67 -36.52 2.07 11.40
CA THR A 67 -37.67 2.88 10.91
C THR A 67 -37.45 4.37 11.14
N PHE A 68 -36.87 4.73 12.26
CA PHE A 68 -36.58 6.13 12.60
C PHE A 68 -35.08 6.39 12.73
N GLY A 69 -34.67 7.61 12.39
CA GLY A 69 -33.26 8.01 12.55
C GLY A 69 -32.83 8.02 14.03
N LEU A 70 -31.56 7.79 14.28
CA LEU A 70 -30.97 7.85 15.62
C LEU A 70 -31.29 9.19 16.30
N ASN A 71 -31.68 9.15 17.57
CA ASN A 71 -32.05 10.32 18.38
C ASN A 71 -33.19 11.16 17.78
N SER A 72 -34.05 10.58 16.94
CA SER A 72 -35.22 11.23 16.40
C SER A 72 -36.44 11.04 17.31
N GLY A 73 -37.48 11.87 17.12
CA GLY A 73 -38.70 11.81 17.93
C GLY A 73 -38.59 12.55 19.27
N ALA A 74 -39.58 12.32 20.16
CA ALA A 74 -39.75 13.09 21.38
C ALA A 74 -39.20 12.39 22.65
N GLY A 75 -38.43 11.31 22.46
CA GLY A 75 -37.86 10.56 23.58
C GLY A 75 -36.38 10.89 23.81
N LYS A 76 -35.81 10.22 24.81
CA LYS A 76 -34.38 10.30 25.14
C LYS A 76 -33.94 9.10 25.97
N VAL A 77 -32.63 8.89 26.06
CA VAL A 77 -31.96 8.06 27.07
C VAL A 77 -31.07 8.95 27.93
N GLU A 78 -31.12 8.75 29.24
CA GLU A 78 -30.35 9.51 30.23
C GLU A 78 -29.65 8.58 31.21
N ILE A 79 -28.44 8.96 31.65
CA ILE A 79 -27.73 8.34 32.78
C ILE A 79 -27.67 9.36 33.90
N THR A 80 -28.21 9.02 35.07
CA THR A 80 -28.24 9.88 36.26
C THR A 80 -27.58 9.18 37.45
N GLY A 81 -27.19 9.94 38.48
CA GLY A 81 -26.59 9.41 39.71
C GLY A 81 -25.06 9.22 39.64
N LEU A 82 -24.43 9.48 38.51
CA LEU A 82 -22.97 9.52 38.40
C LEU A 82 -22.44 10.87 38.92
N PRO A 83 -21.28 10.91 39.59
CA PRO A 83 -20.68 12.17 40.07
C PRO A 83 -20.01 12.92 38.91
N ALA A 84 -19.77 14.21 39.06
CA ALA A 84 -18.99 14.98 38.10
C ALA A 84 -17.50 14.55 38.07
N SER A 85 -16.96 14.17 39.25
CA SER A 85 -15.64 13.57 39.42
C SER A 85 -15.75 12.45 40.46
N TYR A 86 -15.06 11.31 40.20
CA TYR A 86 -15.13 10.18 41.12
C TYR A 86 -14.12 10.30 42.26
N VAL A 87 -14.43 9.62 43.36
CA VAL A 87 -13.47 9.36 44.43
C VAL A 87 -13.03 7.89 44.32
N ALA A 88 -11.73 7.64 44.39
CA ALA A 88 -11.16 6.31 44.25
C ALA A 88 -11.79 5.31 45.23
N GLY A 89 -12.22 4.16 44.74
CA GLY A 89 -12.85 3.09 45.52
C GLY A 89 -14.28 3.36 45.98
N GLN A 90 -14.85 4.54 45.71
CA GLN A 90 -16.23 4.87 46.14
C GLN A 90 -17.25 4.24 45.20
N SER A 91 -18.36 3.77 45.78
CA SER A 91 -19.51 3.24 45.04
C SER A 91 -20.56 4.31 44.80
N TYR A 92 -21.10 4.33 43.59
CA TYR A 92 -22.17 5.24 43.16
C TYR A 92 -23.34 4.42 42.62
N THR A 93 -24.56 4.77 43.01
CA THR A 93 -25.77 4.20 42.42
C THR A 93 -26.20 5.09 41.26
N ALA A 94 -26.20 4.54 40.05
CA ALA A 94 -26.61 5.24 38.83
C ALA A 94 -27.83 4.56 38.20
N THR A 95 -28.52 5.31 37.35
CA THR A 95 -29.77 4.86 36.72
C THR A 95 -29.75 5.26 35.24
N VAL A 96 -30.01 4.28 34.36
CA VAL A 96 -30.35 4.52 32.95
C VAL A 96 -31.86 4.66 32.83
N THR A 97 -32.33 5.74 32.23
CA THR A 97 -33.75 5.97 31.96
C THR A 97 -33.97 6.18 30.47
N VAL A 98 -34.85 5.39 29.86
CA VAL A 98 -35.34 5.58 28.50
C VAL A 98 -36.77 6.09 28.58
N SER A 99 -37.06 7.17 27.88
CA SER A 99 -38.38 7.82 27.86
C SER A 99 -38.86 8.10 26.44
N HIS A 100 -40.15 7.90 26.21
CA HIS A 100 -40.84 8.26 24.97
C HIS A 100 -42.36 8.28 25.20
N PRO A 101 -43.14 9.26 24.72
CA PRO A 101 -44.56 9.40 25.04
C PRO A 101 -45.44 8.24 24.55
N THR A 102 -45.08 7.60 23.45
CA THR A 102 -45.88 6.54 22.80
C THR A 102 -45.35 5.13 23.01
N ALA A 103 -44.11 4.97 23.46
CA ALA A 103 -43.51 3.64 23.65
C ALA A 103 -44.21 2.82 24.73
N ARG A 104 -44.15 1.48 24.59
CA ARG A 104 -44.81 0.50 25.44
C ARG A 104 -43.91 -0.68 25.85
N ALA A 105 -42.70 -0.71 25.34
CA ALA A 105 -41.67 -1.67 25.74
C ALA A 105 -40.31 -0.97 25.69
N TRP A 106 -39.34 -1.45 26.49
CA TRP A 106 -38.14 -0.70 26.80
C TRP A 106 -36.92 -1.60 26.81
N GLY A 107 -35.82 -1.11 26.23
CA GLY A 107 -34.55 -1.79 26.27
C GLY A 107 -33.40 -0.82 26.45
N PHE A 108 -32.29 -1.30 27.00
CA PHE A 108 -31.05 -0.54 27.07
C PHE A 108 -29.82 -1.45 27.03
N GLU A 109 -28.71 -0.88 26.60
CA GLU A 109 -27.37 -1.40 26.80
C GLU A 109 -26.46 -0.26 27.23
N LEU A 110 -25.50 -0.53 28.13
CA LEU A 110 -24.54 0.43 28.64
C LEU A 110 -23.16 -0.21 28.71
N THR A 111 -22.14 0.55 28.37
CA THR A 111 -20.73 0.27 28.70
C THR A 111 -20.09 1.50 29.31
N ALA A 112 -19.02 1.29 30.07
CA ALA A 112 -18.17 2.36 30.57
C ALA A 112 -16.72 2.10 30.12
N LEU A 113 -16.05 3.13 29.63
CA LEU A 113 -14.73 3.03 29.05
C LEU A 113 -13.79 4.06 29.67
N ASP A 114 -12.54 3.66 29.85
CA ASP A 114 -11.41 4.56 30.13
C ASP A 114 -10.91 5.27 28.85
N GLY A 115 -9.86 6.06 28.95
CA GLY A 115 -9.23 6.75 27.81
C GLY A 115 -8.68 5.81 26.72
N ASN A 116 -8.51 4.52 27.03
CA ASN A 116 -8.03 3.48 26.13
C ASN A 116 -9.14 2.75 25.37
N GLY A 117 -10.38 3.07 25.68
CA GLY A 117 -11.54 2.40 25.10
C GLY A 117 -11.81 1.00 25.66
N THR A 118 -11.33 0.68 26.87
CA THR A 118 -11.54 -0.59 27.56
C THR A 118 -12.32 -0.40 28.87
N SER A 119 -13.01 -1.46 29.32
CA SER A 119 -13.60 -1.52 30.65
C SER A 119 -12.70 -2.20 31.71
N ALA A 120 -11.44 -2.48 31.38
CA ALA A 120 -10.56 -3.24 32.28
C ALA A 120 -10.20 -2.46 33.55
N THR A 121 -10.11 -1.12 33.44
CA THR A 121 -9.64 -0.24 34.52
C THR A 121 -10.70 0.63 35.16
N ILE A 122 -11.95 0.61 34.68
CA ILE A 122 -13.04 1.49 35.16
C ILE A 122 -13.54 1.22 36.57
N GLY A 123 -13.00 0.23 37.26
CA GLY A 123 -13.57 -0.30 38.50
C GLY A 123 -14.60 -1.39 38.23
N ALA A 124 -15.65 -1.48 39.07
CA ALA A 124 -16.64 -2.54 38.96
C ALA A 124 -18.04 -2.01 38.63
N LEU A 125 -18.68 -2.59 37.63
CA LEU A 125 -20.12 -2.45 37.40
C LEU A 125 -20.85 -3.63 38.02
N THR A 126 -21.97 -3.36 38.68
CA THR A 126 -22.82 -4.40 39.32
C THR A 126 -24.28 -4.14 38.95
N ALA A 127 -24.94 -5.18 38.44
CA ALA A 127 -26.37 -5.16 38.20
C ALA A 127 -27.13 -5.11 39.53
N SER A 128 -28.08 -4.19 39.68
CA SER A 128 -28.75 -3.96 40.95
C SER A 128 -29.91 -4.94 41.23
N ASN A 129 -30.44 -5.61 40.20
CA ASN A 129 -31.57 -6.53 40.32
C ASN A 129 -31.68 -7.51 39.13
N ALA A 130 -32.71 -8.38 39.18
CA ALA A 130 -32.95 -9.38 38.13
C ALA A 130 -33.38 -8.82 36.76
N THR A 131 -33.67 -7.52 36.66
CA THR A 131 -34.05 -6.87 35.38
C THR A 131 -32.85 -6.41 34.57
N THR A 132 -31.64 -6.57 35.09
CA THR A 132 -30.36 -6.23 34.42
C THR A 132 -29.41 -7.41 34.46
N THR A 133 -28.57 -7.51 33.43
CA THR A 133 -27.51 -8.52 33.34
C THR A 133 -26.19 -7.86 33.00
N LEU A 134 -25.11 -8.42 33.55
CA LEU A 134 -23.74 -7.99 33.26
C LEU A 134 -23.02 -9.06 32.43
N LYS A 135 -22.43 -8.68 31.34
CA LYS A 135 -21.66 -9.57 30.46
C LYS A 135 -20.32 -8.94 30.08
N ARG A 136 -19.34 -9.79 29.82
CA ARG A 136 -18.02 -9.37 29.30
C ARG A 136 -17.79 -9.97 27.92
N GLU A 137 -17.30 -9.15 26.99
CA GLU A 137 -16.97 -9.58 25.64
C GLU A 137 -15.83 -8.72 25.07
N SER A 138 -15.15 -9.23 24.06
CA SER A 138 -14.18 -8.43 23.30
C SER A 138 -14.94 -7.48 22.39
N GLY A 139 -14.77 -6.19 22.58
CA GLY A 139 -15.33 -5.16 21.69
C GLY A 139 -14.72 -5.19 20.29
N ALA A 140 -15.27 -4.40 19.37
CA ALA A 140 -14.84 -4.32 17.98
C ALA A 140 -13.34 -3.98 17.79
N SER A 141 -12.72 -3.31 18.77
CA SER A 141 -11.29 -3.00 18.82
C SER A 141 -10.42 -4.13 19.41
N GLY A 142 -11.00 -5.29 19.75
CA GLY A 142 -10.30 -6.38 20.44
C GLY A 142 -10.06 -6.13 21.93
N GLN A 143 -10.49 -4.98 22.47
CA GLN A 143 -10.40 -4.64 23.87
C GLN A 143 -11.53 -5.32 24.67
N GLN A 144 -11.23 -5.77 25.90
CA GLN A 144 -12.23 -6.33 26.80
C GLN A 144 -13.19 -5.23 27.29
N ARG A 145 -14.49 -5.42 27.04
CA ARG A 145 -15.56 -4.51 27.48
C ARG A 145 -16.57 -5.21 28.36
N THR A 146 -17.13 -4.47 29.31
CA THR A 146 -18.17 -4.92 30.20
C THR A 146 -19.46 -4.21 29.84
N TYR A 147 -20.49 -4.97 29.56
CA TYR A 147 -21.81 -4.47 29.19
C TYR A 147 -22.85 -4.76 30.26
N LEU A 148 -23.67 -3.77 30.55
CA LEU A 148 -24.85 -3.87 31.37
C LEU A 148 -26.06 -3.67 30.47
N SER A 149 -27.01 -4.58 30.47
CA SER A 149 -28.23 -4.50 29.66
C SER A 149 -29.46 -4.94 30.42
N HIS A 150 -30.63 -4.62 29.89
CA HIS A 150 -31.88 -5.20 30.37
C HIS A 150 -31.88 -6.72 30.23
N SER A 151 -32.59 -7.42 31.09
CA SER A 151 -32.66 -8.88 31.14
C SER A 151 -34.08 -9.39 31.33
N GLY A 152 -34.46 -10.36 30.51
CA GLY A 152 -35.74 -11.03 30.56
C GLY A 152 -36.96 -10.13 30.29
N GLU A 153 -38.16 -10.70 30.37
CA GLU A 153 -39.40 -9.97 30.12
C GLU A 153 -39.64 -8.85 31.13
N ALA A 154 -39.25 -9.06 32.40
CA ALA A 154 -39.34 -8.03 33.43
C ALA A 154 -38.44 -6.82 33.13
N GLY A 155 -37.27 -7.05 32.49
CA GLY A 155 -36.36 -5.98 32.06
C GLY A 155 -36.91 -5.16 30.90
N VAL A 156 -37.70 -5.75 30.01
CA VAL A 156 -38.36 -5.08 28.89
C VAL A 156 -39.54 -4.21 29.32
N ALA A 157 -40.11 -4.44 30.49
CA ALA A 157 -41.22 -3.68 31.08
C ALA A 157 -42.39 -3.44 30.11
N GLN A 158 -42.90 -4.51 29.52
CA GLN A 158 -44.01 -4.47 28.57
C GLN A 158 -45.26 -3.76 29.12
N GLY A 159 -45.90 -2.94 28.27
CA GLY A 159 -47.09 -2.19 28.60
C GLY A 159 -46.84 -0.95 29.48
N LYS A 160 -45.65 -0.76 30.02
CA LYS A 160 -45.29 0.44 30.77
C LYS A 160 -45.22 1.65 29.84
N THR A 161 -45.82 2.76 30.26
CA THR A 161 -45.94 3.98 29.46
C THR A 161 -44.94 5.03 29.92
N ALA A 162 -44.61 5.95 29.03
CA ALA A 162 -43.81 7.16 29.20
C ALA A 162 -42.30 6.92 29.46
N SER A 163 -41.91 5.98 30.31
CA SER A 163 -40.46 5.69 30.55
C SER A 163 -40.26 4.36 31.27
N ASN A 164 -39.05 3.83 31.18
CA ASN A 164 -38.55 2.79 32.09
C ASN A 164 -37.13 3.13 32.54
N SER A 165 -36.76 2.63 33.73
CA SER A 165 -35.47 2.90 34.35
C SER A 165 -34.86 1.63 34.93
N TRP A 166 -33.53 1.53 34.83
CA TRP A 166 -32.73 0.44 35.39
C TRP A 166 -31.59 1.03 36.21
N SER A 167 -31.47 0.61 37.47
CA SER A 167 -30.40 1.04 38.36
C SER A 167 -29.25 0.05 38.34
N PHE A 168 -28.04 0.57 38.54
CA PHE A 168 -26.82 -0.21 38.68
C PHE A 168 -25.88 0.47 39.69
N THR A 169 -24.94 -0.29 40.21
CA THR A 169 -23.90 0.25 41.07
C THR A 169 -22.58 0.28 40.28
N TRP A 170 -21.91 1.42 40.31
CA TRP A 170 -20.55 1.56 39.86
C TRP A 170 -19.63 1.84 41.04
N THR A 171 -18.64 0.96 41.26
CA THR A 171 -17.55 1.19 42.21
C THR A 171 -16.36 1.71 41.44
N ALA A 172 -15.98 2.93 41.71
CA ALA A 172 -14.86 3.57 41.04
C ALA A 172 -13.54 2.80 41.28
N PRO A 173 -12.55 2.89 40.37
CA PRO A 173 -11.27 2.24 40.57
C PRO A 173 -10.57 2.71 41.83
N ALA A 174 -9.76 1.84 42.44
CA ALA A 174 -9.06 2.11 43.69
C ALA A 174 -7.95 3.16 43.56
N SER A 175 -7.54 3.47 42.33
CA SER A 175 -6.58 4.53 41.97
C SER A 175 -7.11 5.37 40.80
N GLY A 176 -6.60 6.56 40.59
CA GLY A 176 -6.96 7.38 39.43
C GLY A 176 -6.46 6.72 38.14
N VAL A 177 -7.40 6.46 37.23
CA VAL A 177 -7.11 5.84 35.92
C VAL A 177 -7.47 6.78 34.74
N GLY A 178 -7.64 8.06 35.04
CA GLY A 178 -8.13 9.05 34.09
C GLY A 178 -9.65 9.19 34.10
N ASP A 179 -10.18 9.93 33.14
CA ASP A 179 -11.62 10.13 32.98
C ASP A 179 -12.29 8.85 32.50
N ILE A 180 -13.51 8.61 32.98
CA ILE A 180 -14.30 7.44 32.59
C ILE A 180 -15.57 7.94 31.90
N THR A 181 -15.86 7.43 30.71
CA THR A 181 -17.06 7.79 29.98
C THR A 181 -18.02 6.62 29.89
N PHE A 182 -19.23 6.84 30.34
CA PHE A 182 -20.37 5.90 30.26
C PHE A 182 -21.11 6.18 28.96
N TYR A 183 -21.37 5.15 28.17
CA TYR A 183 -22.17 5.21 26.95
C TYR A 183 -23.40 4.33 27.12
N ALA A 184 -24.56 4.84 26.74
CA ALA A 184 -25.79 4.08 26.78
C ALA A 184 -26.63 4.29 25.52
N VAL A 185 -27.23 3.18 25.08
CA VAL A 185 -28.30 3.18 24.08
C VAL A 185 -29.62 2.80 24.76
N GLY A 186 -30.71 3.43 24.33
CA GLY A 186 -32.06 3.11 24.72
C GLY A 186 -32.93 2.78 23.53
N ASN A 187 -33.71 1.71 23.63
CA ASN A 187 -34.79 1.38 22.72
C ASN A 187 -36.14 1.70 23.35
N ALA A 188 -36.91 2.59 22.74
CA ALA A 188 -38.29 2.92 23.09
C ALA A 188 -39.24 2.29 22.05
N ALA A 189 -39.68 1.07 22.34
CA ALA A 189 -40.36 0.19 21.40
C ALA A 189 -41.91 0.31 21.51
N ASN A 190 -42.57 0.03 20.39
CA ASN A 190 -44.03 0.02 20.28
C ASN A 190 -44.72 -1.19 20.91
N ASN A 191 -43.95 -2.13 21.48
CA ASN A 191 -44.39 -3.42 22.04
C ASN A 191 -44.91 -4.43 21.02
N GLN A 192 -44.55 -4.29 19.76
CA GLN A 192 -44.79 -5.31 18.71
C GLN A 192 -43.60 -6.27 18.56
N ILE A 193 -43.80 -7.39 17.90
CA ILE A 193 -42.73 -8.37 17.67
C ILE A 193 -41.76 -7.89 16.54
N SER A 194 -42.18 -6.95 15.71
CA SER A 194 -41.37 -6.35 14.67
C SER A 194 -40.38 -5.30 15.24
N PRO A 195 -39.15 -5.18 14.68
CA PRO A 195 -38.24 -4.09 15.03
C PRO A 195 -38.63 -2.75 14.38
N GLU A 196 -39.74 -2.72 13.67
CA GLU A 196 -40.26 -1.53 13.00
C GLU A 196 -40.95 -0.60 14.01
N ASP A 197 -40.92 0.70 13.72
CA ASP A 197 -41.56 1.77 14.53
C ASP A 197 -41.03 1.90 15.95
N ASP A 198 -39.76 1.48 16.16
CA ASP A 198 -39.04 1.67 17.42
C ASP A 198 -38.09 2.87 17.31
N TYR A 199 -37.96 3.63 18.39
CA TYR A 199 -37.07 4.77 18.50
C TYR A 199 -35.80 4.42 19.25
N ILE A 200 -34.65 4.77 18.69
CA ILE A 200 -33.33 4.52 19.27
C ILE A 200 -32.69 5.84 19.70
N TYR A 201 -32.25 5.86 20.96
CA TYR A 201 -31.58 7.00 21.57
C TYR A 201 -30.22 6.60 22.11
N THR A 202 -29.22 7.50 22.01
CA THR A 202 -27.90 7.32 22.61
C THR A 202 -27.55 8.50 23.50
N THR A 203 -26.76 8.26 24.53
CA THR A 203 -26.21 9.28 25.41
C THR A 203 -24.84 8.88 25.92
N SER A 204 -24.07 9.87 26.38
CA SER A 204 -22.84 9.60 27.12
C SER A 204 -22.69 10.55 28.30
N VAL A 205 -22.09 10.06 29.37
CA VAL A 205 -21.76 10.84 30.56
C VAL A 205 -20.29 10.62 30.91
N LYS A 206 -19.54 11.70 30.94
CA LYS A 206 -18.13 11.71 31.33
C LYS A 206 -18.00 12.00 32.81
N VAL A 207 -17.31 11.13 33.54
CA VAL A 207 -16.96 11.29 34.95
C VAL A 207 -15.46 11.59 35.00
N LEU A 208 -15.10 12.72 35.58
CA LEU A 208 -13.71 13.16 35.63
C LEU A 208 -12.90 12.39 36.67
N SER A 209 -11.64 12.22 36.43
CA SER A 209 -10.65 11.75 37.39
C SER A 209 -10.59 12.67 38.61
N PRO A 210 -10.22 12.16 39.84
CA PRO A 210 -9.96 13.02 40.98
C PRO A 210 -8.96 14.13 40.66
N ALA A 211 -9.18 15.33 41.18
CA ALA A 211 -8.26 16.45 40.95
C ALA A 211 -6.86 16.12 41.49
N GLY A 212 -5.85 16.30 40.65
CA GLY A 212 -4.44 16.00 40.98
C GLY A 212 -4.04 14.53 40.85
N ALA A 213 -4.95 13.64 40.43
CA ALA A 213 -4.58 12.26 40.10
C ALA A 213 -3.87 12.24 38.72
N ASN A 214 -2.75 11.51 38.65
CA ASN A 214 -2.08 11.24 37.39
C ASN A 214 -3.00 10.50 36.43
N ARG A 215 -3.05 10.91 35.17
CA ARG A 215 -3.86 10.32 34.10
C ARG A 215 -2.96 9.57 33.12
N PRO A 216 -3.39 8.42 32.60
CA PRO A 216 -2.56 7.66 31.65
C PRO A 216 -2.38 8.40 30.34
N PRO A 217 -1.28 8.13 29.62
CA PRO A 217 -1.07 8.60 28.26
C PRO A 217 -2.21 8.19 27.31
N ILE A 218 -2.43 8.98 26.26
CA ILE A 218 -3.44 8.73 25.23
C ILE A 218 -2.75 8.67 23.87
N PHE A 219 -2.95 7.59 23.12
CA PHE A 219 -2.51 7.51 21.73
C PHE A 219 -3.41 8.33 20.80
N ALA A 220 -2.81 8.98 19.81
CA ALA A 220 -3.54 9.46 18.66
C ALA A 220 -4.11 8.25 17.88
N ALA A 221 -5.34 8.40 17.38
CA ALA A 221 -5.98 7.34 16.60
C ALA A 221 -5.10 6.97 15.38
N THR A 222 -4.73 5.71 15.29
CA THR A 222 -3.93 5.17 14.20
C THR A 222 -4.74 4.05 13.56
N PRO A 223 -5.29 4.28 12.34
CA PRO A 223 -6.11 3.27 11.67
C PRO A 223 -5.30 2.10 11.15
N ASP A 224 -5.96 0.95 10.98
CA ASP A 224 -5.40 -0.24 10.37
C ASP A 224 -4.91 0.03 8.94
N ARG A 225 -3.87 -0.68 8.49
CA ARG A 225 -3.22 -0.47 7.20
C ARG A 225 -3.26 -1.71 6.31
N PHE A 226 -3.28 -1.49 5.00
CA PHE A 226 -3.29 -2.53 3.97
C PHE A 226 -2.00 -2.47 3.16
N LEU A 227 -1.31 -3.59 3.00
CA LEU A 227 0.01 -3.67 2.39
C LEU A 227 0.10 -4.84 1.42
N ALA A 228 0.92 -4.72 0.39
CA ALA A 228 1.41 -5.88 -0.34
C ALA A 228 2.78 -6.32 0.22
N VAL A 229 3.16 -7.57 -0.06
CA VAL A 229 4.49 -8.07 0.23
C VAL A 229 5.56 -7.15 -0.38
N GLY A 230 6.55 -6.76 0.42
CA GLY A 230 7.63 -5.87 0.01
C GLY A 230 7.31 -4.37 0.09
N ASP A 231 6.08 -3.96 0.41
CA ASP A 231 5.77 -2.56 0.68
C ASP A 231 6.49 -2.08 1.94
N ARG A 232 7.27 -1.03 1.80
CA ARG A 232 7.86 -0.37 2.97
C ARG A 232 6.98 0.78 3.41
N ILE A 233 6.35 0.65 4.58
CA ILE A 233 5.63 1.75 5.22
C ILE A 233 6.43 2.32 6.37
N SER A 234 6.20 3.60 6.66
CA SER A 234 6.81 4.26 7.80
C SER A 234 5.94 5.41 8.29
N PHE A 235 5.68 5.47 9.60
CA PHE A 235 4.89 6.52 10.23
C PHE A 235 5.38 6.78 11.66
N THR A 236 5.06 7.97 12.17
CA THR A 236 5.37 8.34 13.56
C THR A 236 4.22 7.91 14.47
N VAL A 237 4.54 7.24 15.56
CA VAL A 237 3.59 6.88 16.62
C VAL A 237 3.47 8.08 17.56
N VAL A 238 2.24 8.58 17.72
CA VAL A 238 1.97 9.79 18.50
C VAL A 238 1.13 9.45 19.72
N ALA A 239 1.59 9.87 20.88
CA ALA A 239 0.83 9.84 22.12
C ALA A 239 1.03 11.18 22.86
N SER A 240 0.05 11.55 23.66
CA SER A 240 0.09 12.72 24.54
C SER A 240 -0.31 12.33 25.95
N ASP A 241 0.16 13.09 26.92
CA ASP A 241 -0.24 12.92 28.33
C ASP A 241 -1.15 14.06 28.75
N PRO A 242 -2.31 13.77 29.35
CA PRO A 242 -3.24 14.80 29.80
C PRO A 242 -2.70 15.70 30.92
N ASP A 243 -1.67 15.25 31.64
CA ASP A 243 -1.01 16.00 32.72
C ASP A 243 0.33 16.60 32.25
N ASN A 244 0.66 16.43 30.94
CA ASN A 244 1.92 16.84 30.31
C ASN A 244 3.16 16.13 30.88
N ASN A 245 3.00 14.90 31.39
CA ASN A 245 4.14 14.10 31.83
C ASN A 245 4.99 13.64 30.63
N PRO A 246 6.32 13.52 30.81
CA PRO A 246 7.20 13.00 29.77
C PRO A 246 6.83 11.55 29.41
N LEU A 247 6.72 11.26 28.10
CA LEU A 247 6.32 9.94 27.60
C LEU A 247 7.48 9.12 27.05
N THR A 248 7.50 7.85 27.47
CA THR A 248 8.29 6.80 26.80
C THR A 248 7.35 5.95 25.97
N ILE A 249 7.64 5.80 24.66
CA ILE A 249 6.88 4.92 23.76
C ILE A 249 7.76 3.73 23.38
N THR A 250 7.23 2.53 23.50
CA THR A 250 7.87 1.28 23.06
C THR A 250 6.97 0.52 22.10
N ALA A 251 7.56 -0.34 21.27
CA ALA A 251 6.84 -1.22 20.36
C ALA A 251 7.10 -2.68 20.69
N GLY A 252 6.07 -3.52 20.57
CA GLY A 252 6.19 -4.96 20.58
C GLY A 252 6.95 -5.48 19.35
N THR A 253 7.31 -6.75 19.36
CA THR A 253 8.05 -7.37 18.26
C THR A 253 7.11 -7.72 17.10
N LEU A 254 7.51 -7.33 15.89
CA LEU A 254 6.95 -7.78 14.62
C LEU A 254 8.11 -8.08 13.68
N ALA A 255 8.15 -9.26 13.07
CA ALA A 255 9.20 -9.62 12.12
C ALA A 255 9.23 -8.64 10.95
N ASN A 256 10.42 -8.26 10.48
CA ASN A 256 10.64 -7.28 9.41
C ASN A 256 10.11 -5.87 9.72
N ALA A 257 9.93 -5.55 11.00
CA ALA A 257 9.60 -4.22 11.48
C ALA A 257 10.69 -3.67 12.42
N THR A 258 10.80 -2.35 12.46
CA THR A 258 11.70 -1.62 13.35
C THR A 258 10.96 -0.44 13.98
N PHE A 259 11.33 -0.10 15.19
CA PHE A 259 10.85 1.09 15.88
C PHE A 259 12.06 1.92 16.38
N ASP A 260 12.19 3.11 15.85
CA ASP A 260 13.19 4.06 16.31
C ASP A 260 12.61 4.92 17.43
N GLN A 261 13.07 4.68 18.65
CA GLN A 261 12.50 5.30 19.85
C GLN A 261 12.73 6.83 19.91
N PRO A 262 13.89 7.39 19.52
CA PRO A 262 14.09 8.84 19.50
C PRO A 262 13.09 9.57 18.58
N SER A 263 12.93 9.13 17.35
CA SER A 263 11.99 9.72 16.39
C SER A 263 10.55 9.18 16.53
N LYS A 264 10.34 8.14 17.35
CA LYS A 264 9.07 7.42 17.51
C LYS A 264 8.55 6.86 16.18
N ARG A 265 9.47 6.56 15.26
CA ARG A 265 9.16 6.12 13.89
C ARG A 265 9.10 4.60 13.82
N PHE A 266 7.95 4.08 13.45
CA PHE A 266 7.76 2.68 13.11
C PHE A 266 7.93 2.47 11.62
N THR A 267 8.63 1.40 11.25
CA THR A 267 8.80 0.97 9.84
C THR A 267 8.53 -0.51 9.74
N PHE A 268 7.79 -0.92 8.71
CA PHE A 268 7.48 -2.32 8.45
C PHE A 268 7.55 -2.63 6.95
N THR A 269 8.18 -3.77 6.61
CA THR A 269 8.26 -4.27 5.24
C THR A 269 7.92 -5.77 5.25
N PRO A 270 6.66 -6.15 4.97
CA PRO A 270 6.24 -7.54 5.07
C PRO A 270 6.94 -8.43 4.05
N ALA A 271 7.40 -9.60 4.49
CA ALA A 271 7.93 -10.66 3.65
C ALA A 271 6.81 -11.58 3.11
N ALA A 272 7.14 -12.45 2.15
CA ALA A 272 6.17 -13.35 1.51
C ALA A 272 5.47 -14.32 2.49
N ASN A 273 6.12 -14.69 3.58
CA ASN A 273 5.56 -15.53 4.63
C ASN A 273 4.68 -14.78 5.64
N GLN A 274 4.45 -13.48 5.45
CA GLN A 274 3.62 -12.62 6.31
C GLN A 274 2.29 -12.22 5.66
N LEU A 275 1.80 -12.98 4.67
CA LEU A 275 0.46 -12.80 4.14
C LEU A 275 -0.61 -12.97 5.23
N GLY A 276 -1.70 -12.20 5.14
CA GLY A 276 -2.78 -12.18 6.11
C GLY A 276 -2.63 -11.08 7.17
N ASN A 277 -3.24 -11.29 8.33
CA ASN A 277 -3.25 -10.30 9.41
C ASN A 277 -1.94 -10.33 10.20
N GLN A 278 -1.28 -9.19 10.28
CA GLN A 278 -0.13 -8.91 11.13
C GLN A 278 -0.53 -7.85 12.16
N GLN A 279 0.13 -7.81 13.31
CA GLN A 279 -0.15 -6.79 14.33
C GLN A 279 1.08 -6.43 15.14
N VAL A 280 1.10 -5.22 15.65
CA VAL A 280 2.08 -4.73 16.61
C VAL A 280 1.39 -3.93 17.70
N SER A 281 1.82 -4.10 18.94
CA SER A 281 1.32 -3.32 20.07
C SER A 281 2.35 -2.24 20.45
N PHE A 282 1.88 -1.01 20.62
CA PHE A 282 2.67 0.09 21.16
C PHE A 282 2.24 0.35 22.60
N THR A 283 3.20 0.66 23.46
CA THR A 283 2.96 1.04 24.86
C THR A 283 3.53 2.43 25.09
N ALA A 284 2.69 3.36 25.55
CA ALA A 284 3.11 4.67 26.04
C ALA A 284 3.05 4.66 27.57
N SER A 285 4.09 5.16 28.22
CA SER A 285 4.18 5.28 29.69
C SER A 285 4.68 6.66 30.09
N ASP A 286 4.06 7.20 31.12
CA ASP A 286 4.46 8.43 31.82
C ASP A 286 5.41 8.16 33.03
N GLY A 287 5.77 6.88 33.24
CA GLY A 287 6.58 6.41 34.37
C GLY A 287 5.77 5.89 35.55
N GLN A 288 4.46 6.18 35.62
CA GLN A 288 3.54 5.71 36.65
C GLN A 288 2.39 4.88 36.06
N LEU A 289 1.80 5.35 34.98
CA LEU A 289 0.71 4.72 34.24
C LEU A 289 1.15 4.43 32.82
N GLN A 290 0.42 3.52 32.18
CA GLN A 290 0.70 3.16 30.79
C GLN A 290 -0.56 2.88 30.02
N THR A 291 -0.50 3.12 28.71
CA THR A 291 -1.55 2.82 27.75
C THR A 291 -0.98 1.95 26.64
N GLN A 292 -1.77 1.04 26.13
CA GLN A 292 -1.40 0.17 25.01
C GLN A 292 -2.35 0.35 23.84
N GLN A 293 -1.81 0.44 22.62
CA GLN A 293 -2.56 0.44 21.38
C GLN A 293 -2.03 -0.65 20.45
N THR A 294 -2.93 -1.47 19.91
CA THR A 294 -2.57 -2.49 18.89
C THR A 294 -3.00 -2.01 17.52
N LEU A 295 -2.03 -1.98 16.59
CA LEU A 295 -2.25 -1.65 15.18
C LEU A 295 -2.21 -2.93 14.35
N LYS A 296 -3.16 -3.08 13.43
CA LYS A 296 -3.27 -4.22 12.53
C LYS A 296 -2.82 -3.85 11.12
N PHE A 297 -2.17 -4.81 10.47
CA PHE A 297 -1.78 -4.72 9.07
C PHE A 297 -2.39 -5.90 8.32
N GLN A 298 -3.14 -5.63 7.27
CA GLN A 298 -3.59 -6.68 6.37
C GLN A 298 -2.63 -6.75 5.18
N VAL A 299 -1.83 -7.82 5.12
CA VAL A 299 -0.87 -8.07 4.03
C VAL A 299 -1.53 -8.95 2.98
N VAL A 300 -1.62 -8.47 1.75
CA VAL A 300 -2.28 -9.16 0.64
C VAL A 300 -1.36 -9.29 -0.58
N SER A 301 -1.76 -10.11 -1.55
CA SER A 301 -1.05 -10.21 -2.83
C SER A 301 -1.44 -9.06 -3.77
N GLU A 302 -0.54 -8.73 -4.69
CA GLU A 302 -0.84 -7.82 -5.79
C GLU A 302 -1.76 -8.48 -6.84
N THR A 303 -2.52 -7.65 -7.55
CA THR A 303 -3.27 -8.06 -8.74
C THR A 303 -2.56 -7.59 -10.01
N SER A 304 -2.93 -8.14 -11.15
CA SER A 304 -2.49 -7.68 -12.47
C SER A 304 -3.09 -6.32 -12.89
N GLN A 305 -4.11 -5.82 -12.17
CA GLN A 305 -4.68 -4.51 -12.45
C GLN A 305 -3.71 -3.40 -12.10
N ALA A 306 -3.46 -2.49 -13.04
CA ALA A 306 -2.42 -1.48 -12.93
C ALA A 306 -2.95 -0.13 -12.42
N LEU A 307 -2.25 0.45 -11.44
CA LEU A 307 -2.22 1.89 -11.19
C LEU A 307 -1.26 2.50 -12.22
N THR A 308 -1.78 3.24 -13.20
CA THR A 308 -0.97 3.73 -14.33
C THR A 308 -0.14 4.94 -13.96
N THR A 309 -0.75 5.97 -13.36
CA THR A 309 -0.06 7.19 -12.95
C THR A 309 -0.83 7.92 -11.84
N LEU A 310 -0.19 8.94 -11.28
CA LEU A 310 -0.77 9.85 -10.30
C LEU A 310 -0.92 11.25 -10.93
N ALA A 311 -1.86 12.03 -10.41
CA ALA A 311 -2.02 13.45 -10.69
C ALA A 311 -2.25 14.20 -9.37
N LYS A 312 -1.85 15.46 -9.30
CA LYS A 312 -2.03 16.33 -8.14
C LYS A 312 -2.34 17.74 -8.57
N THR A 313 -2.98 18.50 -7.68
CA THR A 313 -3.27 19.92 -7.86
C THR A 313 -2.17 20.82 -7.29
N SER A 314 -1.23 20.27 -6.49
CA SER A 314 -0.15 21.00 -5.81
C SER A 314 1.19 20.25 -5.93
N GLY A 315 2.26 20.94 -5.58
CA GLY A 315 3.61 20.38 -5.55
C GLY A 315 4.34 20.42 -6.91
N PRO A 316 5.63 20.03 -6.92
CA PRO A 316 6.50 20.17 -8.10
C PRO A 316 6.22 19.13 -9.18
N SER A 317 5.65 17.96 -8.83
CA SER A 317 5.29 16.91 -9.78
C SER A 317 4.21 15.98 -9.20
N PRO A 318 3.56 15.13 -10.04
CA PRO A 318 2.63 14.11 -9.54
C PRO A 318 3.24 13.13 -8.53
N PHE A 319 4.55 12.95 -8.53
CA PHE A 319 5.27 12.00 -7.69
C PHE A 319 6.18 12.65 -6.64
N LEU A 320 6.15 13.98 -6.51
CA LEU A 320 6.96 14.73 -5.54
C LEU A 320 6.14 15.85 -4.92
N ASP A 321 6.20 15.98 -3.58
CA ASP A 321 5.62 17.07 -2.83
C ASP A 321 6.48 17.41 -1.60
N PHE A 322 6.03 18.36 -0.77
CA PHE A 322 6.75 18.80 0.42
C PHE A 322 6.20 18.12 1.68
N SER A 323 7.10 17.72 2.57
CA SER A 323 6.72 17.31 3.92
C SER A 323 6.18 18.51 4.72
N GLY A 324 5.29 18.24 5.68
CA GLY A 324 4.67 19.28 6.50
C GLY A 324 3.50 20.03 5.84
N ALA A 325 3.06 19.63 4.66
CA ALA A 325 1.82 20.14 4.06
C ALA A 325 0.61 19.80 4.94
N SER A 326 -0.37 20.71 5.00
CA SER A 326 -1.60 20.50 5.79
C SER A 326 -2.50 19.41 5.21
N ALA A 327 -2.51 19.26 3.90
CA ALA A 327 -3.14 18.18 3.14
C ALA A 327 -2.66 18.21 1.68
N ILE A 328 -2.76 17.06 0.99
CA ILE A 328 -2.49 16.96 -0.45
C ILE A 328 -3.64 16.23 -1.11
N GLU A 329 -4.21 16.80 -2.18
CA GLU A 329 -5.14 16.09 -3.05
C GLU A 329 -4.36 15.22 -4.03
N LEU A 330 -4.65 13.93 -4.03
CA LEU A 330 -4.02 12.93 -4.90
C LEU A 330 -5.07 12.27 -5.78
N THR A 331 -4.85 12.28 -7.09
CA THR A 331 -5.66 11.52 -8.06
C THR A 331 -4.86 10.34 -8.58
N ALA A 332 -5.43 9.15 -8.48
CA ALA A 332 -4.90 7.94 -9.09
C ALA A 332 -5.63 7.67 -10.41
N LEU A 333 -4.90 7.65 -11.52
CA LEU A 333 -5.47 7.43 -12.85
C LEU A 333 -5.52 5.94 -13.19
N GLY A 334 -6.67 5.50 -13.69
CA GLY A 334 -6.96 4.11 -14.06
C GLY A 334 -8.43 3.78 -13.91
N SER A 335 -8.82 2.56 -14.30
CA SER A 335 -10.18 2.05 -14.15
C SER A 335 -10.21 1.02 -13.01
N PHE A 336 -10.75 1.38 -11.83
CA PHE A 336 -10.62 0.60 -10.61
C PHE A 336 -11.93 -0.05 -10.13
N GLY A 337 -13.06 0.29 -10.75
CA GLY A 337 -14.39 -0.19 -10.35
C GLY A 337 -14.94 0.52 -9.10
N ALA A 338 -16.17 0.18 -8.73
CA ALA A 338 -16.83 0.72 -7.55
C ALA A 338 -16.18 0.22 -6.25
N ASN A 339 -16.28 1.01 -5.18
CA ASN A 339 -15.73 0.72 -3.85
C ASN A 339 -14.21 0.51 -3.79
N ALA A 340 -13.48 0.95 -4.82
CA ALA A 340 -12.04 1.02 -4.75
C ALA A 340 -11.58 2.23 -3.93
N ALA A 341 -10.43 2.11 -3.25
CA ALA A 341 -9.89 3.16 -2.41
C ALA A 341 -8.39 3.38 -2.64
N ILE A 342 -7.96 4.64 -2.68
CA ILE A 342 -6.54 5.00 -2.66
C ILE A 342 -5.98 4.63 -1.29
N LEU A 343 -4.86 3.94 -1.28
CA LEU A 343 -4.03 3.72 -0.11
C LEU A 343 -2.81 4.62 -0.20
N PHE A 344 -2.56 5.41 0.83
CA PHE A 344 -1.31 6.15 1.02
C PHE A 344 -0.58 5.57 2.21
N ASN A 345 0.64 5.09 2.03
CA ASN A 345 1.42 4.47 3.11
C ASN A 345 0.64 3.34 3.82
N GLY A 346 -0.19 2.61 3.05
CA GLY A 346 -1.09 1.57 3.55
C GLY A 346 -2.40 2.06 4.19
N LEU A 347 -2.54 3.36 4.44
CA LEU A 347 -3.75 3.96 5.00
C LEU A 347 -4.84 4.08 3.91
N PRO A 348 -6.05 3.51 4.11
CA PRO A 348 -7.16 3.73 3.20
C PRO A 348 -7.69 5.17 3.34
N LEU A 349 -7.69 5.90 2.23
CA LEU A 349 -8.20 7.26 2.17
C LEU A 349 -9.68 7.26 1.74
N ASN A 350 -10.43 8.26 2.20
CA ASN A 350 -11.79 8.49 1.71
C ASN A 350 -11.72 8.93 0.23
N SER A 351 -11.98 7.97 -0.67
CA SER A 351 -11.76 8.13 -2.10
C SER A 351 -13.05 8.37 -2.85
N GLN A 352 -13.01 9.28 -3.81
CA GLN A 352 -14.14 9.61 -4.68
C GLN A 352 -13.81 9.25 -6.12
N THR A 353 -14.78 8.73 -6.86
CA THR A 353 -14.65 8.50 -8.30
C THR A 353 -14.66 9.83 -9.05
N VAL A 354 -13.63 10.03 -9.88
CA VAL A 354 -13.47 11.20 -10.75
C VAL A 354 -13.29 10.74 -12.21
N ALA A 355 -13.30 11.69 -13.14
CA ALA A 355 -13.04 11.36 -14.55
C ALA A 355 -11.65 10.73 -14.71
N GLY A 356 -11.63 9.47 -15.16
CA GLY A 356 -10.40 8.72 -15.41
C GLY A 356 -9.73 8.11 -14.19
N GLY A 357 -10.36 8.10 -12.99
CA GLY A 357 -9.74 7.48 -11.82
C GLY A 357 -10.43 7.71 -10.48
N LEU A 358 -9.62 7.77 -9.43
CA LEU A 358 -10.04 8.06 -8.05
C LEU A 358 -9.29 9.28 -7.52
N SER A 359 -9.94 10.14 -6.74
CA SER A 359 -9.30 11.23 -5.99
C SER A 359 -9.51 11.05 -4.49
N ALA A 360 -8.52 11.45 -3.68
CA ALA A 360 -8.60 11.48 -2.22
C ALA A 360 -7.67 12.54 -1.64
N MET A 361 -8.00 13.00 -0.42
CA MET A 361 -7.14 13.88 0.36
C MET A 361 -6.22 13.05 1.27
N ILE A 362 -4.91 13.27 1.18
CA ILE A 362 -3.93 12.77 2.15
C ILE A 362 -3.91 13.76 3.32
N PRO A 363 -4.20 13.32 4.55
CA PRO A 363 -4.22 14.23 5.70
C PRO A 363 -2.80 14.64 6.11
N GLY A 364 -2.63 15.85 6.65
CA GLY A 364 -1.35 16.39 7.08
C GLY A 364 -0.61 15.53 8.10
N SER A 365 -1.34 14.77 8.94
CA SER A 365 -0.73 13.83 9.89
C SER A 365 0.13 12.74 9.22
N GLU A 366 -0.15 12.37 7.97
CA GLU A 366 0.64 11.41 7.17
C GLU A 366 1.78 12.09 6.39
N LEU A 367 1.83 13.43 6.37
CA LEU A 367 2.75 14.23 5.56
C LEU A 367 3.94 14.83 6.37
N ASN A 368 4.04 14.52 7.66
CA ASN A 368 5.00 15.16 8.57
C ASN A 368 6.47 14.78 8.31
N ASN A 369 6.72 13.70 7.59
CA ASN A 369 8.07 13.19 7.37
C ASN A 369 8.42 13.22 5.89
N ALA A 370 9.67 13.61 5.58
CA ALA A 370 10.24 13.40 4.27
C ALA A 370 10.52 11.91 4.02
N GLY A 371 10.43 11.48 2.77
CA GLY A 371 10.66 10.09 2.37
C GLY A 371 9.83 9.69 1.16
N ALA A 372 9.96 8.43 0.75
CA ALA A 372 9.11 7.83 -0.28
C ALA A 372 8.00 7.00 0.36
N PHE A 373 6.77 7.28 -0.01
CA PHE A 373 5.57 6.64 0.53
C PHE A 373 4.84 5.89 -0.57
N VAL A 374 4.47 4.65 -0.28
CA VAL A 374 3.77 3.79 -1.23
C VAL A 374 2.34 4.25 -1.45
N VAL A 375 1.93 4.32 -2.71
CA VAL A 375 0.55 4.56 -3.16
C VAL A 375 0.08 3.35 -3.93
N ARG A 376 -1.09 2.83 -3.56
CA ARG A 376 -1.78 1.71 -4.24
C ARG A 376 -3.27 1.98 -4.30
N ILE A 377 -3.98 1.17 -5.07
CA ILE A 377 -5.45 1.10 -5.00
C ILE A 377 -5.84 -0.24 -4.40
N ARG A 378 -6.67 -0.21 -3.38
CA ARG A 378 -7.38 -1.38 -2.88
C ARG A 378 -8.67 -1.52 -3.67
N LEU A 379 -8.84 -2.66 -4.33
CA LEU A 379 -10.03 -2.98 -5.10
C LEU A 379 -11.15 -3.51 -4.18
N ALA A 380 -12.38 -3.57 -4.68
CA ALA A 380 -13.52 -4.14 -3.95
C ALA A 380 -13.29 -5.61 -3.53
N SER A 381 -12.48 -6.35 -4.28
CA SER A 381 -12.05 -7.72 -3.95
C SER A 381 -11.12 -7.81 -2.72
N GLY A 382 -10.61 -6.67 -2.23
CA GLY A 382 -9.58 -6.62 -1.19
C GLY A 382 -8.14 -6.75 -1.71
N THR A 383 -7.93 -7.05 -3.00
CA THR A 383 -6.60 -7.11 -3.62
C THR A 383 -6.04 -5.70 -3.89
N LEU A 384 -4.73 -5.60 -4.07
CA LEU A 384 -4.02 -4.33 -4.29
C LEU A 384 -3.44 -4.26 -5.71
N THR A 385 -3.47 -3.08 -6.33
CA THR A 385 -2.73 -2.79 -7.58
C THR A 385 -1.22 -2.80 -7.34
N ASN A 386 -0.43 -2.69 -8.43
CA ASN A 386 0.98 -2.36 -8.34
C ASN A 386 1.21 -1.04 -7.59
N ALA A 387 2.42 -0.86 -7.05
CA ALA A 387 2.81 0.33 -6.30
C ALA A 387 3.23 1.49 -7.20
N ARG A 388 3.00 2.71 -6.70
CA ARG A 388 3.70 3.95 -7.08
C ARG A 388 4.19 4.62 -5.80
N ALA A 389 5.33 5.28 -5.86
CA ALA A 389 5.82 6.07 -4.74
C ALA A 389 5.51 7.56 -4.95
N LEU A 390 4.95 8.19 -3.91
CA LEU A 390 4.95 9.63 -3.75
C LEU A 390 6.12 10.00 -2.83
N ALA A 391 7.07 10.79 -3.34
CA ALA A 391 8.16 11.31 -2.54
C ALA A 391 7.74 12.61 -1.84
N LEU A 392 8.05 12.75 -0.56
CA LEU A 392 7.93 13.98 0.19
C LEU A 392 9.32 14.51 0.52
N THR A 393 9.63 15.73 0.07
CA THR A 393 10.92 16.37 0.34
C THR A 393 10.81 17.34 1.52
N SER A 394 11.87 17.40 2.31
CA SER A 394 12.04 18.41 3.37
C SER A 394 12.54 19.76 2.84
N ALA A 395 13.07 19.80 1.62
CA ALA A 395 13.55 21.03 1.00
C ALA A 395 12.39 21.89 0.49
N PHE A 396 12.52 23.21 0.64
CA PHE A 396 11.50 24.16 0.13
C PHE A 396 11.33 24.09 -1.39
N ALA A 397 12.40 23.79 -2.12
CA ALA A 397 12.38 23.52 -3.55
C ALA A 397 13.31 22.35 -3.86
N PRO A 398 12.89 21.38 -4.71
CA PRO A 398 13.77 20.31 -5.13
C PRO A 398 14.89 20.85 -6.01
N LEU A 399 16.06 20.22 -5.94
CA LEU A 399 17.16 20.48 -6.85
C LEU A 399 16.81 19.95 -8.25
N THR A 400 17.43 20.53 -9.28
CA THR A 400 17.22 20.09 -10.67
C THR A 400 18.09 18.88 -11.00
N ALA A 401 17.55 17.97 -11.81
CA ALA A 401 18.26 16.82 -12.35
C ALA A 401 17.91 16.62 -13.84
N ALA A 402 18.89 16.23 -14.65
CA ALA A 402 18.72 15.93 -16.06
C ALA A 402 19.06 14.47 -16.35
N THR A 403 18.16 13.75 -17.00
CA THR A 403 18.34 12.34 -17.38
C THR A 403 18.59 12.24 -18.88
N VAL A 404 19.62 11.49 -19.24
CA VAL A 404 20.01 11.18 -20.63
C VAL A 404 20.33 9.70 -20.75
N GLU A 405 20.22 9.13 -21.95
CA GLU A 405 20.70 7.77 -22.15
C GLU A 405 22.23 7.71 -22.04
N ALA A 406 22.77 6.57 -21.59
CA ALA A 406 24.17 6.50 -21.15
C ALA A 406 25.19 6.28 -22.30
N ALA A 407 24.76 5.97 -23.51
CA ALA A 407 25.66 5.65 -24.64
C ALA A 407 26.00 6.87 -25.50
N SER A 408 25.03 7.74 -25.80
CA SER A 408 25.21 8.93 -26.64
C SER A 408 24.83 10.25 -25.98
N TYR A 409 24.26 10.19 -24.77
CA TYR A 409 23.78 11.33 -24.00
C TYR A 409 22.55 12.04 -24.60
N SER A 410 21.76 11.33 -25.41
CA SER A 410 20.48 11.82 -25.92
C SER A 410 19.46 12.00 -24.77
N ALA A 411 18.61 13.00 -24.89
CA ALA A 411 17.56 13.28 -23.90
C ALA A 411 16.35 12.34 -24.00
N THR A 412 16.23 11.51 -25.03
CA THR A 412 15.19 10.50 -25.18
C THR A 412 15.70 9.18 -24.66
N VAL A 413 14.93 8.55 -23.78
CA VAL A 413 15.25 7.27 -23.13
C VAL A 413 14.17 6.23 -23.40
N ALA A 414 14.45 4.95 -23.14
CA ALA A 414 13.49 3.86 -23.31
C ALA A 414 13.36 3.01 -22.03
N PRO A 415 12.25 2.25 -21.84
CA PRO A 415 12.13 1.28 -20.75
C PRO A 415 13.26 0.24 -20.83
N GLY A 416 13.82 -0.13 -19.67
CA GLY A 416 14.94 -1.07 -19.55
C GLY A 416 16.32 -0.48 -19.86
N GLU A 417 16.39 0.76 -20.31
CA GLU A 417 17.62 1.42 -20.74
C GLU A 417 18.55 1.79 -19.59
N ILE A 418 19.85 1.74 -19.85
CA ILE A 418 20.89 2.30 -18.97
C ILE A 418 20.98 3.79 -19.23
N VAL A 419 20.76 4.58 -18.19
CA VAL A 419 20.75 6.06 -18.26
C VAL A 419 21.72 6.68 -17.27
N ALA A 420 22.18 7.89 -17.60
CA ALA A 420 22.92 8.76 -16.72
C ALA A 420 22.04 9.95 -16.31
N LEU A 421 21.97 10.23 -15.02
CA LEU A 421 21.30 11.39 -14.45
C LEU A 421 22.38 12.34 -13.92
N PHE A 422 22.33 13.59 -14.32
CA PHE A 422 23.22 14.64 -13.86
C PHE A 422 22.48 15.67 -13.02
N GLY A 423 23.13 16.13 -11.95
CA GLY A 423 22.58 17.12 -11.03
C GLY A 423 23.62 17.55 -10.01
N ASN A 424 23.18 18.33 -9.03
CA ASN A 424 24.02 18.74 -7.90
C ASN A 424 23.47 18.12 -6.62
N GLU A 425 24.37 17.76 -5.70
CA GLU A 425 24.00 17.25 -4.36
C GLU A 425 23.09 16.01 -4.43
N LEU A 426 23.29 15.13 -5.43
CA LEU A 426 22.46 13.93 -5.63
C LEU A 426 22.61 12.90 -4.50
N ILE A 427 23.70 12.94 -3.74
CA ILE A 427 23.95 12.12 -2.54
C ILE A 427 24.30 13.02 -1.35
N ALA A 428 24.05 12.56 -0.13
CA ALA A 428 24.30 13.33 1.09
C ALA A 428 25.81 13.48 1.41
N GLY A 429 26.60 12.48 1.04
CA GLY A 429 28.04 12.42 1.33
C GLY A 429 28.92 12.83 0.16
N SER A 430 30.20 12.53 0.29
CA SER A 430 31.19 12.62 -0.78
C SER A 430 31.64 11.21 -1.19
N GLY A 431 32.23 11.11 -2.38
CA GLY A 431 32.70 9.84 -2.93
C GLY A 431 31.76 9.24 -3.96
N ILE A 432 32.06 8.02 -4.34
CA ILE A 432 31.31 7.26 -5.34
C ILE A 432 30.96 5.88 -4.78
N ALA A 433 29.83 5.32 -5.20
CA ALA A 433 29.53 3.92 -4.99
C ALA A 433 29.08 3.27 -6.29
N VAL A 434 29.45 2.01 -6.44
CA VAL A 434 29.10 1.15 -7.58
C VAL A 434 28.35 -0.06 -7.03
N ALA A 435 27.35 -0.53 -7.73
CA ALA A 435 26.64 -1.75 -7.36
C ALA A 435 27.64 -2.93 -7.34
N SER A 436 27.60 -3.74 -6.29
CA SER A 436 28.55 -4.85 -6.10
C SER A 436 28.16 -6.12 -6.86
N GLY A 437 27.00 -6.16 -7.51
CA GLY A 437 26.50 -7.33 -8.23
C GLY A 437 25.05 -7.19 -8.68
N PHE A 438 24.47 -8.30 -9.10
CA PHE A 438 23.08 -8.38 -9.54
C PHE A 438 22.27 -9.29 -8.60
N PRO A 439 20.96 -9.00 -8.36
CA PRO A 439 20.23 -7.87 -8.93
C PRO A 439 20.76 -6.52 -8.44
N LEU A 440 20.66 -5.50 -9.29
CA LEU A 440 21.06 -4.14 -8.93
C LEU A 440 20.27 -3.63 -7.73
N PRO A 441 20.93 -2.92 -6.77
CA PRO A 441 20.26 -2.35 -5.60
C PRO A 441 19.28 -1.25 -5.99
N ARG A 442 18.23 -1.05 -5.18
CA ARG A 442 17.24 0.02 -5.33
C ARG A 442 17.60 1.28 -4.53
N SER A 443 18.61 1.19 -3.67
CA SER A 443 19.20 2.30 -2.95
C SER A 443 20.71 2.11 -2.89
N LEU A 444 21.46 3.19 -3.07
CA LEU A 444 22.92 3.20 -3.01
C LEU A 444 23.36 4.51 -2.37
N GLN A 445 24.26 4.47 -1.39
CA GLN A 445 24.63 5.64 -0.56
C GLN A 445 23.42 6.40 -0.01
N ALA A 446 22.45 5.68 0.57
CA ALA A 446 21.24 6.26 1.15
C ALA A 446 20.45 7.14 0.17
N THR A 447 20.51 6.80 -1.14
CA THR A 447 19.84 7.53 -2.22
C THR A 447 19.09 6.55 -3.11
N SER A 448 17.87 6.90 -3.50
CA SER A 448 17.01 6.14 -4.41
C SER A 448 16.51 7.02 -5.56
N VAL A 449 16.27 6.41 -6.72
CA VAL A 449 15.71 7.09 -7.89
C VAL A 449 14.34 6.49 -8.20
N TYR A 450 13.38 7.34 -8.49
CA TYR A 450 12.01 6.95 -8.86
C TYR A 450 11.66 7.52 -10.24
N VAL A 451 11.22 6.66 -11.15
CA VAL A 451 10.72 7.05 -12.47
C VAL A 451 9.21 6.81 -12.49
N ASN A 452 8.42 7.88 -12.61
CA ASN A 452 6.95 7.82 -12.43
C ASN A 452 6.53 7.04 -11.17
N GLY A 453 7.24 7.25 -10.06
CA GLY A 453 7.00 6.59 -8.78
C GLY A 453 7.42 5.11 -8.74
N ILE A 454 8.10 4.59 -9.75
CA ILE A 454 8.68 3.24 -9.75
C ILE A 454 10.14 3.34 -9.34
N VAL A 455 10.55 2.61 -8.31
CA VAL A 455 11.93 2.64 -7.86
C VAL A 455 12.86 1.98 -8.88
N ALA A 456 13.88 2.72 -9.32
CA ALA A 456 14.83 2.29 -10.34
C ALA A 456 16.02 1.52 -9.75
N PRO A 457 16.54 0.49 -10.43
CA PRO A 457 17.79 -0.17 -10.07
C PRO A 457 19.01 0.72 -10.35
N LEU A 458 19.95 0.79 -9.43
CA LEU A 458 21.10 1.69 -9.46
C LEU A 458 22.39 0.94 -9.80
N TYR A 459 23.16 1.48 -10.77
CA TYR A 459 24.52 1.03 -11.07
C TYR A 459 25.58 1.78 -10.29
N PHE A 460 25.38 3.11 -10.17
CA PHE A 460 26.41 4.03 -9.71
C PHE A 460 25.78 5.26 -9.09
N THR A 461 26.38 5.77 -8.00
CA THR A 461 26.02 7.05 -7.41
C THR A 461 27.25 7.87 -7.07
N ALA A 462 27.15 9.16 -7.35
CA ALA A 462 28.10 10.21 -6.98
C ALA A 462 27.35 11.53 -6.76
N LYS A 463 28.04 12.54 -6.25
CA LYS A 463 27.46 13.85 -5.91
C LYS A 463 26.81 14.56 -7.10
N THR A 464 27.33 14.31 -8.32
CA THR A 464 26.88 14.99 -9.56
C THR A 464 26.33 14.05 -10.62
N GLN A 465 26.37 12.73 -10.39
CA GLN A 465 25.91 11.73 -11.36
C GLN A 465 25.36 10.48 -10.69
N ILE A 466 24.25 9.96 -11.22
CA ILE A 466 23.70 8.65 -10.89
C ILE A 466 23.45 7.90 -12.19
N ASN A 467 23.90 6.62 -12.26
CA ASN A 467 23.55 5.74 -13.39
C ASN A 467 22.55 4.70 -12.90
N PHE A 468 21.45 4.54 -13.62
CA PHE A 468 20.37 3.62 -13.25
C PHE A 468 19.74 2.98 -14.49
N GLN A 469 18.95 1.93 -14.27
CA GLN A 469 18.11 1.34 -15.30
C GLN A 469 16.71 1.98 -15.24
N VAL A 470 16.18 2.44 -16.36
CA VAL A 470 14.78 2.85 -16.48
C VAL A 470 13.90 1.61 -16.27
N PRO A 471 12.95 1.61 -15.30
CA PRO A 471 12.10 0.43 -15.08
C PRO A 471 11.35 0.02 -16.35
N TYR A 472 11.27 -1.29 -16.64
CA TYR A 472 10.63 -1.81 -17.86
C TYR A 472 9.14 -1.43 -17.97
N SER A 473 8.46 -1.23 -16.84
CA SER A 473 7.05 -0.81 -16.82
C SER A 473 6.83 0.70 -16.98
N THR A 474 7.87 1.47 -17.26
CA THR A 474 7.74 2.92 -17.50
C THR A 474 7.00 3.17 -18.83
N ALA A 475 5.88 3.91 -18.77
CA ALA A 475 5.11 4.25 -19.94
C ALA A 475 5.83 5.29 -20.83
N ALA A 476 5.59 5.22 -22.14
CA ALA A 476 6.07 6.23 -23.09
C ALA A 476 5.40 7.61 -22.80
N GLY A 477 6.14 8.68 -23.07
CA GLY A 477 5.76 10.06 -22.81
C GLY A 477 6.67 10.75 -21.80
N ALA A 478 6.24 11.87 -21.25
CA ALA A 478 6.98 12.57 -20.20
C ALA A 478 6.94 11.74 -18.89
N ALA A 479 8.11 11.43 -18.36
CA ALA A 479 8.26 10.72 -17.10
C ALA A 479 8.90 11.63 -16.04
N SER A 480 8.32 11.65 -14.85
CA SER A 480 8.91 12.28 -13.66
C SER A 480 10.08 11.46 -13.16
N VAL A 481 11.24 12.07 -12.96
CA VAL A 481 12.41 11.45 -12.35
C VAL A 481 12.72 12.16 -11.04
N VAL A 482 12.61 11.44 -9.93
CA VAL A 482 12.84 11.95 -8.58
C VAL A 482 14.02 11.20 -7.98
N VAL A 483 15.07 11.91 -7.61
CA VAL A 483 16.15 11.40 -6.75
C VAL A 483 15.82 11.80 -5.33
N LEU A 484 15.73 10.84 -4.43
CA LEU A 484 15.42 11.08 -3.02
C LEU A 484 16.53 10.52 -2.15
N ARG A 485 17.09 11.37 -1.30
CA ARG A 485 18.07 11.02 -0.27
C ARG A 485 17.38 10.66 1.04
N ASP A 486 18.02 9.85 1.88
CA ASP A 486 17.45 9.46 3.18
C ASP A 486 17.33 10.63 4.18
N ASP A 487 18.07 11.74 3.96
CA ASP A 487 17.91 12.98 4.73
C ASP A 487 16.70 13.83 4.29
N GLY A 488 15.92 13.35 3.32
CA GLY A 488 14.70 13.97 2.84
C GLY A 488 14.91 15.04 1.77
N ILE A 489 16.12 15.28 1.31
CA ILE A 489 16.37 16.21 0.19
C ILE A 489 16.08 15.47 -1.12
N ALA A 490 15.39 16.14 -2.04
CA ALA A 490 15.08 15.60 -3.36
C ALA A 490 15.63 16.45 -4.50
N SER A 491 16.03 15.77 -5.59
CA SER A 491 16.27 16.37 -6.90
C SER A 491 15.20 15.90 -7.87
N TYR A 492 14.80 16.74 -8.82
CA TYR A 492 13.70 16.48 -9.74
C TYR A 492 14.05 16.86 -11.17
N GLY A 493 13.58 16.05 -12.11
CA GLY A 493 13.65 16.33 -13.54
C GLY A 493 12.59 15.56 -14.32
N LEU A 494 12.55 15.81 -15.62
CA LEU A 494 11.71 15.09 -16.57
C LEU A 494 12.61 14.31 -17.53
N ALA A 495 12.18 13.10 -17.90
CA ALA A 495 12.74 12.32 -19.00
C ALA A 495 11.67 12.15 -20.08
N ASN A 496 12.08 12.18 -21.36
CA ASN A 496 11.20 11.84 -22.46
C ASN A 496 11.37 10.35 -22.79
N VAL A 497 10.35 9.55 -22.52
CA VAL A 497 10.38 8.09 -22.69
C VAL A 497 9.75 7.72 -24.03
N ALA A 498 10.50 7.03 -24.89
CA ALA A 498 10.01 6.43 -26.12
C ALA A 498 9.90 4.90 -25.97
N ALA A 499 9.13 4.24 -26.84
CA ALA A 499 9.05 2.77 -26.82
C ALA A 499 10.41 2.10 -27.06
N ALA A 500 11.26 2.75 -27.88
CA ALA A 500 12.66 2.41 -28.08
C ALA A 500 13.47 3.70 -28.32
N ALA A 501 14.70 3.74 -27.85
CA ALA A 501 15.66 4.84 -28.01
C ALA A 501 17.06 4.23 -28.25
N PRO A 502 17.31 3.57 -29.41
CA PRO A 502 18.52 2.80 -29.62
C PRO A 502 19.74 3.69 -29.56
N ALA A 503 20.74 3.32 -28.80
CA ALA A 503 22.03 3.98 -28.70
C ALA A 503 23.16 2.95 -28.56
N LEU A 504 24.26 3.19 -29.21
CA LEU A 504 25.45 2.34 -29.22
C LEU A 504 26.55 2.94 -28.35
N PHE A 505 27.14 2.14 -27.50
CA PHE A 505 28.30 2.55 -26.71
C PHE A 505 29.52 2.73 -27.60
N SER A 506 30.26 3.82 -27.41
CA SER A 506 31.57 4.05 -28.01
C SER A 506 32.69 3.68 -27.05
N ALA A 507 33.81 3.24 -27.56
CA ALA A 507 35.00 2.85 -26.79
C ALA A 507 35.56 3.97 -25.92
N ALA A 508 35.35 5.23 -26.32
CA ALA A 508 35.76 6.43 -25.60
C ALA A 508 34.66 7.01 -24.70
N ALA A 509 33.51 6.32 -24.56
CA ALA A 509 32.32 6.81 -23.81
C ALA A 509 31.88 8.23 -24.25
N SER A 510 32.06 8.58 -25.51
CA SER A 510 31.79 9.91 -26.09
C SER A 510 30.50 9.96 -26.92
N GLY A 511 29.81 8.82 -27.07
CA GLY A 511 28.65 8.66 -27.95
C GLY A 511 28.96 8.67 -29.45
N LYS A 512 30.21 8.68 -29.86
CA LYS A 512 30.63 8.69 -31.27
C LYS A 512 32.01 8.05 -31.48
N GLY A 513 32.37 7.79 -32.71
CA GLY A 513 33.66 7.20 -33.09
C GLY A 513 33.67 5.68 -32.93
N GLN A 514 34.78 5.09 -32.55
CA GLN A 514 34.94 3.64 -32.43
C GLN A 514 33.89 3.03 -31.50
N ALA A 515 33.09 2.10 -31.99
CA ALA A 515 32.11 1.37 -31.20
C ALA A 515 32.76 0.53 -30.08
N ALA A 516 32.07 0.36 -28.98
CA ALA A 516 32.37 -0.71 -28.03
C ALA A 516 31.96 -2.04 -28.68
N ALA A 517 32.88 -2.69 -29.37
CA ALA A 517 32.62 -3.86 -30.21
C ALA A 517 33.68 -4.95 -30.05
N GLN A 518 33.25 -6.20 -30.28
CA GLN A 518 34.12 -7.39 -30.30
C GLN A 518 34.00 -8.07 -31.67
N ASN A 519 35.09 -8.61 -32.14
CA ASN A 519 35.14 -9.46 -33.32
C ASN A 519 34.65 -10.88 -33.01
N SER A 520 34.45 -11.72 -34.00
CA SER A 520 34.03 -13.11 -33.88
C SER A 520 34.97 -13.97 -33.03
N ASP A 521 36.25 -13.61 -32.92
CA ASP A 521 37.26 -14.24 -32.08
C ASP A 521 37.35 -13.65 -30.64
N PHE A 522 36.34 -12.87 -30.22
CA PHE A 522 36.29 -12.14 -28.96
C PHE A 522 37.35 -11.05 -28.75
N SER A 523 38.20 -10.80 -29.73
CA SER A 523 39.13 -9.66 -29.67
C SER A 523 38.36 -8.34 -29.75
N ARG A 524 38.91 -7.28 -29.13
CA ARG A 524 38.34 -5.94 -29.25
C ARG A 524 38.43 -5.48 -30.70
N ASN A 525 37.33 -5.00 -31.28
CA ASN A 525 37.37 -4.36 -32.59
C ASN A 525 38.01 -2.97 -32.49
N GLY A 526 38.88 -2.65 -33.40
CA GLY A 526 39.57 -1.37 -33.53
C GLY A 526 40.75 -1.44 -34.45
N ASP A 527 41.33 -0.27 -34.74
CA ASP A 527 42.53 -0.19 -35.56
C ASP A 527 43.78 -0.48 -34.72
N PRO A 528 44.59 -1.53 -35.08
CA PRO A 528 45.83 -1.87 -34.37
C PRO A 528 46.87 -0.73 -34.40
N ALA A 529 46.81 0.18 -35.37
CA ALA A 529 47.71 1.33 -35.45
C ALA A 529 47.47 2.35 -34.33
N THR A 530 46.23 2.46 -33.82
CA THR A 530 45.85 3.34 -32.71
C THR A 530 45.74 2.62 -31.40
N ASN A 531 45.38 1.32 -31.40
CA ASN A 531 45.31 0.47 -30.24
C ASN A 531 45.87 -0.93 -30.59
N PRO A 532 47.13 -1.22 -30.25
CA PRO A 532 47.79 -2.48 -30.59
C PRO A 532 47.12 -3.76 -30.08
N GLN A 533 46.22 -3.63 -29.05
CA GLN A 533 45.46 -4.76 -28.53
C GLN A 533 44.13 -4.99 -29.29
N SER A 534 43.80 -4.16 -30.26
CA SER A 534 42.61 -4.31 -31.10
C SER A 534 42.94 -5.03 -32.41
N LYS A 535 41.90 -5.59 -33.03
CA LYS A 535 41.94 -6.15 -34.38
C LYS A 535 40.85 -5.56 -35.24
N ARG A 536 41.09 -5.47 -36.55
CA ARG A 536 40.07 -5.16 -37.53
C ARG A 536 39.17 -6.38 -37.73
N ALA A 537 37.88 -6.16 -37.96
CA ALA A 537 36.93 -7.21 -38.32
C ALA A 537 37.19 -7.71 -39.73
N ARG A 538 37.06 -9.00 -39.96
CA ARG A 538 37.12 -9.59 -41.30
C ARG A 538 35.76 -9.47 -41.97
N LYS A 539 35.80 -9.20 -43.28
CA LYS A 539 34.60 -9.25 -44.11
C LYS A 539 34.02 -10.66 -44.13
N GLY A 540 32.73 -10.80 -43.99
CA GLY A 540 32.02 -12.06 -43.89
C GLY A 540 31.90 -12.62 -42.47
N ASP A 541 32.81 -12.24 -41.55
CA ASP A 541 32.69 -12.58 -40.12
C ASP A 541 31.64 -11.69 -39.43
N TYR A 542 31.30 -11.99 -38.20
CA TYR A 542 30.41 -11.15 -37.41
C TYR A 542 31.18 -10.29 -36.40
N VAL A 543 30.60 -9.15 -36.08
CA VAL A 543 30.98 -8.29 -34.96
C VAL A 543 29.84 -8.26 -33.93
N VAL A 544 30.20 -8.15 -32.67
CA VAL A 544 29.27 -7.92 -31.57
C VAL A 544 29.33 -6.44 -31.20
N LEU A 545 28.21 -5.74 -31.32
CA LEU A 545 28.05 -4.34 -30.93
C LEU A 545 27.27 -4.29 -29.61
N TYR A 546 27.64 -3.37 -28.75
CA TYR A 546 26.95 -3.14 -27.49
C TYR A 546 26.28 -1.78 -27.45
N GLY A 547 25.08 -1.75 -26.93
CA GLY A 547 24.24 -0.56 -26.83
C GLY A 547 23.24 -0.63 -25.69
N THR A 548 22.25 0.24 -25.74
CA THR A 548 21.11 0.28 -24.82
C THR A 548 19.88 0.81 -25.55
N GLY A 549 18.71 0.90 -24.91
CA GLY A 549 17.52 1.52 -25.48
C GLY A 549 16.69 0.64 -26.42
N ALA A 550 16.81 -0.69 -26.33
CA ALA A 550 16.01 -1.63 -27.13
C ALA A 550 14.51 -1.67 -26.71
N GLY A 551 14.12 -0.97 -25.64
CA GLY A 551 12.75 -0.97 -25.14
C GLY A 551 12.40 -2.17 -24.26
N ALA A 552 11.10 -2.43 -24.07
CA ALA A 552 10.61 -3.43 -23.11
C ALA A 552 10.10 -4.73 -23.77
N LEU A 553 10.04 -4.81 -25.09
CA LEU A 553 9.46 -5.97 -25.79
C LEU A 553 10.54 -7.00 -26.13
N PHE A 554 10.61 -8.05 -25.31
CA PHE A 554 11.51 -9.17 -25.51
C PHE A 554 10.76 -10.48 -25.69
N VAL A 555 11.39 -11.37 -26.43
CA VAL A 555 10.91 -12.72 -26.68
C VAL A 555 12.04 -13.73 -26.42
N ASN A 556 11.66 -14.96 -26.11
CA ASN A 556 12.61 -16.08 -26.07
C ASN A 556 13.12 -16.35 -27.50
N ALA A 557 14.43 -16.22 -27.69
CA ALA A 557 15.08 -16.39 -29.01
C ALA A 557 14.81 -17.77 -29.65
N SER A 558 14.50 -18.80 -28.87
CA SER A 558 14.31 -20.17 -29.37
C SER A 558 12.88 -20.44 -29.87
N ASN A 559 11.85 -19.75 -29.36
CA ASN A 559 10.44 -20.06 -29.68
C ASN A 559 9.56 -18.82 -29.88
N ASN A 560 10.15 -17.64 -29.84
CA ASN A 560 9.49 -16.34 -30.03
C ASN A 560 8.33 -16.02 -29.03
N ASN A 561 8.29 -16.72 -27.90
CA ASN A 561 7.30 -16.43 -26.85
C ASN A 561 7.69 -15.17 -26.06
N PRO A 562 6.73 -14.32 -25.69
CA PRO A 562 7.01 -13.12 -24.86
C PRO A 562 7.77 -13.46 -23.58
N LEU A 563 8.79 -12.68 -23.28
CA LEU A 563 9.55 -12.75 -22.03
C LEU A 563 9.32 -11.51 -21.18
N THR A 564 9.03 -11.74 -19.90
CA THR A 564 9.02 -10.67 -18.90
C THR A 564 10.42 -10.52 -18.33
N ILE A 565 11.02 -9.36 -18.55
CA ILE A 565 12.31 -8.99 -17.96
C ILE A 565 12.05 -8.21 -16.67
N LYS A 566 12.76 -8.57 -15.61
CA LYS A 566 12.64 -7.90 -14.33
C LYS A 566 13.69 -6.80 -14.17
N ASP A 567 13.26 -5.71 -13.54
CA ASP A 567 14.12 -4.57 -13.28
C ASP A 567 15.30 -4.94 -12.36
N GLY A 568 16.51 -4.61 -12.81
CA GLY A 568 17.74 -4.83 -12.05
C GLY A 568 18.28 -6.25 -12.11
N GLU A 569 17.55 -7.21 -12.67
CA GLU A 569 18.06 -8.58 -12.86
C GLU A 569 18.91 -8.67 -14.14
N ALA A 570 20.02 -9.37 -14.05
CA ALA A 570 20.85 -9.66 -15.21
C ALA A 570 20.13 -10.60 -16.18
N ALA A 571 20.25 -10.33 -17.48
CA ALA A 571 19.69 -11.20 -18.49
C ALA A 571 20.27 -12.61 -18.40
N THR A 572 19.43 -13.62 -18.58
CA THR A 572 19.84 -15.03 -18.52
C THR A 572 20.48 -15.48 -19.84
N GLY A 573 21.34 -16.48 -19.79
CA GLY A 573 21.87 -17.15 -20.99
C GLY A 573 20.90 -18.19 -21.56
N SER A 574 19.88 -18.58 -20.79
CA SER A 574 18.81 -19.53 -21.20
C SER A 574 17.55 -19.27 -20.37
N PRO A 575 16.43 -18.86 -20.99
CA PRO A 575 16.32 -18.48 -22.40
C PRO A 575 17.04 -17.15 -22.72
N LEU A 576 17.55 -17.01 -23.94
CA LEU A 576 18.06 -15.72 -24.43
C LEU A 576 16.89 -14.77 -24.67
N ALA A 577 17.00 -13.54 -24.16
CA ALA A 577 16.03 -12.48 -24.37
C ALA A 577 16.34 -11.72 -25.67
N ALA A 578 15.69 -12.08 -26.76
CA ALA A 578 15.80 -11.39 -28.05
C ALA A 578 14.78 -10.24 -28.15
N THR A 579 15.11 -9.19 -28.93
CA THR A 579 14.13 -8.17 -29.30
C THR A 579 13.03 -8.78 -30.18
N ALA A 580 11.79 -8.33 -30.02
CA ALA A 580 10.63 -8.87 -30.78
C ALA A 580 10.74 -8.65 -32.29
N SER A 581 11.62 -7.75 -32.73
CA SER A 581 11.99 -7.53 -34.15
C SER A 581 13.47 -7.27 -34.24
N LEU A 582 14.07 -7.52 -35.42
CA LEU A 582 15.46 -7.22 -35.67
C LEU A 582 15.64 -5.76 -36.11
N PRO A 583 16.72 -5.10 -35.70
CA PRO A 583 17.10 -3.80 -36.25
C PRO A 583 17.58 -3.94 -37.72
N THR A 584 17.52 -2.83 -38.46
CA THR A 584 18.23 -2.71 -39.71
C THR A 584 19.63 -2.14 -39.45
N VAL A 585 20.65 -2.76 -40.06
CA VAL A 585 22.05 -2.35 -39.88
C VAL A 585 22.71 -2.17 -41.23
N THR A 586 23.51 -1.09 -41.36
CA THR A 586 24.43 -0.96 -42.46
C THR A 586 25.87 -0.76 -41.94
N ILE A 587 26.86 -1.31 -42.64
CA ILE A 587 28.28 -1.15 -42.36
C ILE A 587 28.93 -0.60 -43.61
N GLY A 588 29.49 0.62 -43.53
CA GLY A 588 30.03 1.34 -44.69
C GLY A 588 29.01 1.58 -45.81
N GLY A 589 27.73 1.82 -45.41
CA GLY A 589 26.61 1.99 -46.33
C GLY A 589 26.07 0.69 -46.96
N LYS A 590 26.63 -0.49 -46.62
CA LYS A 590 26.18 -1.80 -47.11
C LYS A 590 25.25 -2.47 -46.11
N PRO A 591 24.12 -3.06 -46.53
CA PRO A 591 23.24 -3.81 -45.67
C PRO A 591 23.98 -4.96 -44.98
N ALA A 592 23.82 -5.06 -43.65
CA ALA A 592 24.47 -6.06 -42.83
C ALA A 592 23.41 -7.01 -42.20
N THR A 593 23.69 -8.31 -42.23
CA THR A 593 22.81 -9.31 -41.66
C THR A 593 22.92 -9.29 -40.12
N VAL A 594 21.79 -9.18 -39.44
CA VAL A 594 21.72 -9.27 -37.98
C VAL A 594 21.36 -10.70 -37.59
N TYR A 595 22.27 -11.39 -36.92
CA TYR A 595 22.05 -12.76 -36.42
C TYR A 595 21.38 -12.81 -35.05
N PHE A 596 21.62 -11.78 -34.22
CA PHE A 596 21.05 -11.65 -32.90
C PHE A 596 20.87 -10.17 -32.53
N SER A 597 19.75 -9.87 -31.90
CA SER A 597 19.45 -8.61 -31.24
C SER A 597 18.71 -8.93 -29.96
N GLY A 598 19.28 -8.56 -28.81
CA GLY A 598 18.68 -8.87 -27.52
C GLY A 598 19.50 -8.39 -26.34
N LEU A 599 19.12 -8.80 -25.13
CA LEU A 599 19.89 -8.47 -23.93
C LEU A 599 21.14 -9.35 -23.84
N ALA A 600 22.27 -8.72 -23.53
CA ALA A 600 23.53 -9.42 -23.28
C ALA A 600 23.44 -10.25 -22.00
N PRO A 601 23.66 -11.60 -22.08
CA PRO A 601 23.62 -12.45 -20.89
C PRO A 601 24.61 -12.01 -19.81
N GLY A 602 24.16 -12.03 -18.55
CA GLY A 602 24.98 -11.61 -17.40
C GLY A 602 24.98 -10.09 -17.16
N PHE A 603 24.25 -9.30 -17.94
CA PHE A 603 24.17 -7.84 -17.80
C PHE A 603 22.72 -7.37 -17.66
N VAL A 604 22.54 -6.21 -17.04
CA VAL A 604 21.23 -5.53 -16.93
C VAL A 604 21.14 -4.48 -18.03
N GLY A 605 20.05 -4.42 -18.80
CA GLY A 605 19.77 -3.35 -19.77
C GLY A 605 20.80 -3.17 -20.90
N LEU A 606 21.83 -4.02 -20.98
CA LEU A 606 22.81 -3.99 -22.04
C LEU A 606 22.26 -4.68 -23.29
N TRP A 607 22.13 -3.93 -24.38
CA TRP A 607 21.71 -4.44 -25.69
C TRP A 607 22.90 -4.97 -26.44
N GLN A 608 22.80 -6.19 -26.98
CA GLN A 608 23.79 -6.86 -27.81
C GLN A 608 23.26 -7.09 -29.22
N LEU A 609 24.08 -6.76 -30.21
CA LEU A 609 23.83 -7.02 -31.62
C LEU A 609 24.96 -7.86 -32.19
N ASN A 610 24.63 -9.03 -32.77
CA ASN A 610 25.57 -9.83 -33.55
C ASN A 610 25.32 -9.57 -35.06
N VAL A 611 26.23 -8.86 -35.71
CA VAL A 611 26.02 -8.35 -37.04
C VAL A 611 27.14 -8.85 -37.97
N GLN A 612 26.78 -9.42 -39.12
CA GLN A 612 27.77 -9.83 -40.13
C GLN A 612 28.34 -8.62 -40.85
N VAL A 613 29.66 -8.55 -40.97
CA VAL A 613 30.36 -7.55 -41.79
C VAL A 613 30.13 -7.93 -43.25
N PRO A 614 29.48 -7.09 -44.10
CA PRO A 614 29.26 -7.42 -45.51
C PRO A 614 30.56 -7.70 -46.25
N ALA A 615 30.53 -8.67 -47.18
CA ALA A 615 31.70 -9.02 -47.95
C ALA A 615 32.20 -7.86 -48.84
N ASP A 616 31.27 -6.96 -49.22
CA ASP A 616 31.53 -5.76 -50.03
C ASP A 616 31.63 -4.48 -49.17
N ALA A 617 31.73 -4.59 -47.86
CA ALA A 617 31.96 -3.46 -46.98
C ALA A 617 33.33 -2.81 -47.30
N PRO A 618 33.46 -1.48 -47.17
CA PRO A 618 34.76 -0.83 -47.35
C PRO A 618 35.72 -1.26 -46.23
N SER A 619 37.01 -1.40 -46.57
CA SER A 619 38.07 -1.58 -45.58
C SER A 619 38.47 -0.23 -45.00
N GLY A 620 38.81 -0.20 -43.70
CA GLY A 620 39.25 1.04 -43.08
C GLY A 620 39.31 0.98 -41.55
N ALA A 621 39.96 1.95 -40.96
CA ALA A 621 40.07 2.09 -39.50
C ALA A 621 38.79 2.61 -38.86
N SER A 622 37.89 3.25 -39.62
CA SER A 622 36.68 3.92 -39.12
C SER A 622 35.55 3.78 -40.16
N VAL A 623 35.04 2.57 -40.31
CA VAL A 623 33.90 2.24 -41.19
C VAL A 623 32.63 2.50 -40.43
N GLU A 624 31.76 3.36 -40.98
CA GLU A 624 30.50 3.76 -40.30
C GLU A 624 29.55 2.59 -40.10
N VAL A 625 28.92 2.54 -38.94
CA VAL A 625 27.84 1.61 -38.59
C VAL A 625 26.59 2.42 -38.29
N VAL A 626 25.54 2.16 -39.06
CA VAL A 626 24.21 2.75 -38.80
C VAL A 626 23.25 1.66 -38.38
N VAL A 627 22.64 1.85 -37.22
CA VAL A 627 21.62 0.94 -36.64
C VAL A 627 20.31 1.67 -36.51
N SER A 628 19.24 1.13 -37.08
CA SER A 628 17.87 1.66 -36.90
C SER A 628 16.98 0.61 -36.31
N PHE A 629 16.27 0.98 -35.23
CA PHE A 629 15.38 0.13 -34.47
C PHE A 629 14.19 0.92 -33.89
N GLY A 630 12.97 0.35 -33.92
CA GLY A 630 11.77 1.01 -33.42
C GLY A 630 11.46 2.36 -34.09
N GLY A 631 11.80 2.53 -35.35
CA GLY A 631 11.63 3.79 -36.10
C GLY A 631 12.62 4.91 -35.71
N LYS A 632 13.68 4.59 -34.97
CA LYS A 632 14.75 5.51 -34.56
C LYS A 632 16.10 5.01 -35.03
N THR A 633 17.02 5.94 -35.34
CA THR A 633 18.41 5.63 -35.68
C THR A 633 19.30 5.93 -34.47
N ALA A 634 20.17 4.99 -34.14
CA ALA A 634 21.17 5.13 -33.09
C ALA A 634 22.21 6.20 -33.44
N ASN A 635 22.96 6.65 -32.44
CA ASN A 635 24.12 7.53 -32.64
C ASN A 635 25.13 6.91 -33.60
N PRO A 636 25.84 7.73 -34.42
CA PRO A 636 26.83 7.24 -35.37
C PRO A 636 28.07 6.71 -34.63
N VAL A 637 28.41 5.47 -34.91
CA VAL A 637 29.66 4.83 -34.45
C VAL A 637 30.41 4.21 -35.64
N THR A 638 31.66 3.83 -35.44
CA THR A 638 32.47 3.19 -36.46
C THR A 638 33.06 1.87 -35.94
N ILE A 639 33.41 0.98 -36.87
CA ILE A 639 34.22 -0.20 -36.59
C ILE A 639 35.42 -0.21 -37.54
N ALA A 640 36.49 -0.90 -37.14
CA ALA A 640 37.61 -1.14 -38.03
C ALA A 640 37.39 -2.44 -38.82
N VAL A 641 37.56 -2.39 -40.15
CA VAL A 641 37.34 -3.50 -41.10
C VAL A 641 38.59 -3.74 -41.90
N GLU A 642 38.97 -5.03 -42.13
CA GLU A 642 40.12 -5.45 -42.96
C GLU A 642 39.93 -5.09 -44.44
#